data_bef90b657f086177b9a4724a737e5c27
#
_entry.id   bef90b657f086177b9a4724a737e5c27
#
_cell.length_a   1.000
_cell.length_b   1.000
_cell.length_c   1.000
_cell.angle_alpha   90.00
_cell.angle_beta   90.00
_cell.angle_gamma   90.00
#
_symmetry.space_group_name_H-M   'P 1'
#
loop_
_entity.id
_entity.type
_entity.pdbx_description
1 polymer ?
#
loop_
_entity_poly.entity_id
_entity_poly.type
_entity_poly.pdbx_seq_one_letter_code
_entity_poly.pdbx_strand_id
1 'polypeptide(L)'
;MKISNKKDQNDPTKEEIKFILELLNSNKLNEARKEIDKQITKYVNSSILFNIFGALFAAQNQLNNAIKNYQKAIKINPSYAQAYNNLGVALQKLNKLDDAILQYNKAINLKNDFPEAYNNLGNAYLDLNKPENSIEYFTKALSVKPDFADAYNNLGTLFSDVARFDESMLNYKKAIELSPNNEKYYNNLGTLLNTLGKYDEATTEFNRAIKIKPDYAKAYSNHIFNLNYITNLDKNFYLSEAKKFGLNCKTIKKDFLAQYQYEKEPKKLKLGFVSSDFGNHPGGFFTLSALRELKKKNFDLIAYSAYDRKDDFSPHFRPLFLKWHSIEKMKDDEVVEQIFKDGIHILIEAQGHSAKNRIPIFMYKAAPIQLSWLSTGTLGVAEIDYLIGSPHMTPQDEENHFVEKIWRLPEITQCFTPPDFDVKIKSLPASRNHFITFGSVNKSAKVNDDEVALWSKILSSIPNSKLLLKNRDFDSQKIVENTLARFEKHKIKNHRLILKGKSQTRKELLEIYNEIDIALDPFPFQGHTSTCEGVWMGVPVITLKGDRFVFHSGESINTNLNMHDWIAKTYEEYVSKAIKFSSDIDLLSKIRKTLRETALQSPVFDSPRFAKHFSVMLWDMWRKFIKKSTKLEQL
;
A
#
# COMPACT_ATOMS: atom_id res chain seq x y z
N MET A 1 18.28 8.27 72.84
CA MET A 1 18.74 8.15 71.44
C MET A 1 17.58 7.78 70.59
N LYS A 2 17.04 8.75 69.85
CA LYS A 2 15.97 8.49 68.85
C LYS A 2 16.66 8.09 67.54
N ILE A 3 16.55 6.82 67.15
CA ILE A 3 16.99 6.34 65.85
C ILE A 3 15.90 6.83 64.87
N SER A 4 16.26 7.85 64.07
CA SER A 4 15.43 8.33 62.99
C SER A 4 15.43 7.30 61.86
N ASN A 5 14.32 6.64 61.62
CA ASN A 5 14.06 5.86 60.40
C ASN A 5 14.05 6.82 59.17
N LYS A 6 15.22 7.13 58.63
CA LYS A 6 15.30 7.58 57.23
C LYS A 6 15.01 6.36 56.36
N LYS A 7 13.76 6.22 55.88
CA LYS A 7 13.50 5.42 54.70
C LYS A 7 14.43 5.98 53.59
N ASP A 8 15.41 5.21 53.18
CA ASP A 8 16.13 5.47 51.93
C ASP A 8 15.13 5.49 50.81
N GLN A 9 14.74 6.69 50.39
CA GLN A 9 13.88 6.86 49.21
C GLN A 9 14.77 6.63 47.97
N ASN A 10 14.84 5.38 47.50
CA ASN A 10 15.55 5.03 46.26
C ASN A 10 14.83 5.46 44.98
N ASP A 11 13.56 5.86 45.09
CA ASP A 11 12.69 6.25 43.96
C ASP A 11 12.08 7.65 44.16
N PRO A 12 11.80 8.40 43.08
CA PRO A 12 11.10 9.67 43.14
C PRO A 12 9.68 9.52 43.72
N THR A 13 9.15 10.64 44.22
CA THR A 13 7.76 10.69 44.69
C THR A 13 6.77 10.41 43.53
N LYS A 14 5.56 10.04 43.91
CA LYS A 14 4.50 9.82 42.90
C LYS A 14 4.20 11.09 42.07
N GLU A 15 4.31 12.26 42.67
CA GLU A 15 4.13 13.56 42.04
C GLU A 15 5.25 13.86 41.03
N GLU A 16 6.53 13.60 41.42
CA GLU A 16 7.67 13.75 40.52
C GLU A 16 7.56 12.83 39.29
N ILE A 17 7.16 11.56 39.49
CA ILE A 17 6.90 10.60 38.40
C ILE A 17 5.74 11.06 37.51
N LYS A 18 4.63 11.46 38.13
CA LYS A 18 3.43 11.92 37.42
C LYS A 18 3.75 13.12 36.52
N PHE A 19 4.50 14.08 37.03
CA PHE A 19 4.91 15.26 36.25
C PHE A 19 5.75 14.87 35.01
N ILE A 20 6.72 13.95 35.16
CA ILE A 20 7.52 13.47 34.03
C ILE A 20 6.63 12.75 32.99
N LEU A 21 5.69 11.92 33.43
CA LEU A 21 4.76 11.21 32.56
C LEU A 21 3.81 12.16 31.81
N GLU A 22 3.35 13.24 32.46
CA GLU A 22 2.55 14.29 31.83
C GLU A 22 3.34 15.02 30.72
N LEU A 23 4.63 15.33 30.93
CA LEU A 23 5.50 15.89 29.93
C LEU A 23 5.70 14.95 28.73
N LEU A 24 5.89 13.66 28.98
CA LEU A 24 6.01 12.64 27.92
C LEU A 24 4.71 12.51 27.12
N ASN A 25 3.58 12.42 27.79
CA ASN A 25 2.25 12.29 27.16
C ASN A 25 1.87 13.55 26.35
N SER A 26 2.33 14.73 26.78
CA SER A 26 2.17 15.99 26.06
C SER A 26 3.21 16.23 24.96
N ASN A 27 4.02 15.21 24.64
CA ASN A 27 5.12 15.26 23.65
C ASN A 27 6.17 16.37 23.91
N LYS A 28 6.30 16.84 25.16
CA LYS A 28 7.29 17.82 25.59
C LYS A 28 8.63 17.12 25.94
N LEU A 29 9.21 16.42 24.96
CA LEU A 29 10.32 15.49 25.17
C LEU A 29 11.58 16.15 25.71
N ASN A 30 11.88 17.42 25.35
CA ASN A 30 13.03 18.15 25.84
C ASN A 30 12.88 18.57 27.32
N GLU A 31 11.66 18.95 27.72
CA GLU A 31 11.35 19.27 29.12
C GLU A 31 11.39 18.00 29.97
N ALA A 32 10.78 16.92 29.49
CA ALA A 32 10.85 15.60 30.13
C ALA A 32 12.30 15.13 30.32
N ARG A 33 13.17 15.32 29.31
CA ARG A 33 14.59 15.00 29.38
C ARG A 33 15.30 15.73 30.52
N LYS A 34 15.13 17.06 30.58
CA LYS A 34 15.75 17.88 31.62
C LYS A 34 15.31 17.44 33.02
N GLU A 35 14.04 17.16 33.23
CA GLU A 35 13.53 16.72 34.53
C GLU A 35 14.04 15.32 34.89
N ILE A 36 14.09 14.37 33.94
CA ILE A 36 14.65 13.04 34.17
C ILE A 36 16.12 13.13 34.51
N ASP A 37 16.95 13.92 33.81
CA ASP A 37 18.38 14.10 34.08
C ASP A 37 18.59 14.67 35.49
N LYS A 38 17.76 15.62 35.93
CA LYS A 38 17.79 16.16 37.32
C LYS A 38 17.41 15.09 38.34
N GLN A 39 16.41 14.29 38.10
CA GLN A 39 15.95 13.27 39.03
C GLN A 39 16.91 12.08 39.13
N ILE A 40 17.58 11.69 38.02
CA ILE A 40 18.59 10.59 38.02
C ILE A 40 19.79 10.93 38.89
N THR A 41 20.19 12.19 38.99
CA THR A 41 21.29 12.60 39.90
C THR A 41 20.91 12.46 41.37
N LYS A 42 19.62 12.60 41.70
CA LYS A 42 19.08 12.45 43.05
C LYS A 42 18.79 10.99 43.41
N TYR A 43 18.29 10.21 42.42
CA TYR A 43 17.83 8.83 42.60
C TYR A 43 18.60 7.88 41.68
N VAL A 44 19.90 7.74 41.91
CA VAL A 44 20.86 7.02 41.02
C VAL A 44 20.54 5.53 40.81
N ASN A 45 19.79 4.92 41.74
CA ASN A 45 19.40 3.50 41.72
C ASN A 45 17.88 3.30 41.54
N SER A 46 17.16 4.26 40.92
CA SER A 46 15.74 4.11 40.65
C SER A 46 15.49 3.33 39.36
N SER A 47 14.99 2.11 39.48
CA SER A 47 14.58 1.30 38.32
C SER A 47 13.44 1.96 37.51
N ILE A 48 12.54 2.69 38.20
CA ILE A 48 11.44 3.41 37.63
C ILE A 48 11.94 4.52 36.70
N LEU A 49 12.90 5.35 37.15
CA LEU A 49 13.48 6.43 36.35
C LEU A 49 14.18 5.91 35.10
N PHE A 50 14.97 4.84 35.22
CA PHE A 50 15.63 4.26 34.04
C PHE A 50 14.64 3.66 33.08
N ASN A 51 13.53 3.08 33.54
CA ASN A 51 12.44 2.63 32.65
C ASN A 51 11.77 3.82 31.96
N ILE A 52 11.47 4.92 32.64
CA ILE A 52 10.90 6.14 32.06
C ILE A 52 11.90 6.79 31.08
N PHE A 53 13.18 6.81 31.41
CA PHE A 53 14.22 7.31 30.51
C PHE A 53 14.34 6.48 29.24
N GLY A 54 14.21 5.15 29.37
CA GLY A 54 14.08 4.26 28.22
C GLY A 54 12.87 4.61 27.34
N ALA A 55 11.71 4.90 27.95
CA ALA A 55 10.52 5.31 27.23
C ALA A 55 10.69 6.65 26.51
N LEU A 56 11.37 7.62 27.11
CA LEU A 56 11.74 8.88 26.45
C LEU A 56 12.60 8.63 25.20
N PHE A 57 13.65 7.83 25.31
CA PHE A 57 14.49 7.49 24.15
C PHE A 57 13.72 6.73 23.07
N ALA A 58 12.81 5.83 23.47
CA ALA A 58 11.93 5.13 22.53
C ALA A 58 10.98 6.10 21.78
N ALA A 59 10.46 7.12 22.48
CA ALA A 59 9.64 8.18 21.88
C ALA A 59 10.45 9.05 20.89
N GLN A 60 11.75 9.23 21.16
CA GLN A 60 12.70 9.92 20.26
C GLN A 60 13.25 9.02 19.15
N ASN A 61 12.74 7.79 18.97
CA ASN A 61 13.25 6.78 18.04
C ASN A 61 14.72 6.35 18.27
N GLN A 62 15.28 6.64 19.45
CA GLN A 62 16.63 6.27 19.83
C GLN A 62 16.65 4.90 20.51
N LEU A 63 16.27 3.85 19.76
CA LEU A 63 15.97 2.52 20.29
C LEU A 63 17.15 1.88 21.03
N ASN A 64 18.40 2.07 20.58
CA ASN A 64 19.58 1.52 21.26
C ASN A 64 19.78 2.16 22.65
N ASN A 65 19.51 3.46 22.80
CA ASN A 65 19.56 4.15 24.08
C ASN A 65 18.40 3.71 24.99
N ALA A 66 17.21 3.50 24.41
CA ALA A 66 16.08 2.94 25.14
C ALA A 66 16.41 1.56 25.74
N ILE A 67 16.96 0.65 24.92
CA ILE A 67 17.36 -0.70 25.34
C ILE A 67 18.36 -0.64 26.50
N LYS A 68 19.40 0.20 26.41
CA LYS A 68 20.39 0.35 27.49
C LYS A 68 19.75 0.78 28.82
N ASN A 69 18.77 1.69 28.76
CA ASN A 69 18.09 2.18 29.96
C ASN A 69 17.12 1.14 30.53
N TYR A 70 16.38 0.41 29.71
CA TYR A 70 15.55 -0.70 30.18
C TYR A 70 16.37 -1.82 30.80
N GLN A 71 17.54 -2.17 30.22
CA GLN A 71 18.47 -3.14 30.80
C GLN A 71 19.00 -2.66 32.13
N LYS A 72 19.29 -1.36 32.29
CA LYS A 72 19.70 -0.79 33.56
C LYS A 72 18.59 -0.86 34.60
N ALA A 73 17.35 -0.56 34.23
CA ALA A 73 16.18 -0.72 35.09
C ALA A 73 16.03 -2.17 35.59
N ILE A 74 16.19 -3.15 34.69
CA ILE A 74 16.12 -4.60 34.98
C ILE A 74 17.30 -5.03 35.91
N LYS A 75 18.50 -4.50 35.68
CA LYS A 75 19.65 -4.79 36.53
C LYS A 75 19.43 -4.31 37.98
N ILE A 76 18.79 -3.15 38.15
CA ILE A 76 18.46 -2.59 39.48
C ILE A 76 17.31 -3.39 40.11
N ASN A 77 16.26 -3.69 39.35
CA ASN A 77 15.11 -4.46 39.82
C ASN A 77 14.80 -5.61 38.83
N PRO A 78 15.34 -6.83 39.07
CA PRO A 78 15.09 -7.99 38.21
C PRO A 78 13.63 -8.49 38.15
N SER A 79 12.78 -8.04 39.08
CA SER A 79 11.34 -8.37 39.11
C SER A 79 10.46 -7.31 38.47
N TYR A 80 11.02 -6.31 37.77
CA TYR A 80 10.29 -5.21 37.17
C TYR A 80 9.68 -5.62 35.82
N ALA A 81 8.52 -6.28 35.82
CA ALA A 81 7.82 -6.80 34.63
C ALA A 81 7.63 -5.75 33.52
N GLN A 82 7.28 -4.49 33.88
CA GLN A 82 7.09 -3.41 32.92
C GLN A 82 8.36 -3.10 32.11
N ALA A 83 9.55 -3.16 32.75
CA ALA A 83 10.81 -2.90 32.05
C ALA A 83 11.14 -4.00 31.04
N TYR A 84 10.84 -5.27 31.34
CA TYR A 84 10.95 -6.38 30.37
C TYR A 84 9.99 -6.20 29.20
N ASN A 85 8.73 -5.84 29.44
CA ASN A 85 7.78 -5.56 28.37
C ASN A 85 8.26 -4.41 27.45
N ASN A 86 8.72 -3.31 28.03
CA ASN A 86 9.22 -2.16 27.26
C ASN A 86 10.51 -2.48 26.49
N LEU A 87 11.39 -3.31 27.06
CA LEU A 87 12.57 -3.84 26.36
C LEU A 87 12.16 -4.70 25.16
N GLY A 88 11.14 -5.56 25.34
CA GLY A 88 10.57 -6.35 24.26
C GLY A 88 10.04 -5.47 23.11
N VAL A 89 9.31 -4.40 23.42
CA VAL A 89 8.81 -3.44 22.41
C VAL A 89 9.96 -2.77 21.65
N ALA A 90 11.02 -2.36 22.34
CA ALA A 90 12.17 -1.74 21.68
C ALA A 90 12.93 -2.73 20.78
N LEU A 91 13.07 -3.99 21.20
CA LEU A 91 13.70 -5.06 20.42
C LEU A 91 12.86 -5.43 19.19
N GLN A 92 11.53 -5.52 19.32
CA GLN A 92 10.62 -5.78 18.22
C GLN A 92 10.71 -4.67 17.16
N LYS A 93 10.77 -3.39 17.58
CA LYS A 93 11.00 -2.27 16.64
C LYS A 93 12.33 -2.37 15.90
N LEU A 94 13.36 -2.98 16.49
CA LEU A 94 14.63 -3.29 15.82
C LEU A 94 14.59 -4.59 15.00
N ASN A 95 13.43 -5.25 14.89
CA ASN A 95 13.24 -6.54 14.23
C ASN A 95 14.04 -7.71 14.87
N LYS A 96 14.35 -7.60 16.18
CA LYS A 96 14.94 -8.67 16.98
C LYS A 96 13.82 -9.46 17.65
N LEU A 97 13.07 -10.22 16.83
CA LEU A 97 11.78 -10.79 17.24
C LEU A 97 11.95 -11.86 18.31
N ASP A 98 12.93 -12.76 18.19
CA ASP A 98 13.17 -13.80 19.19
C ASP A 98 13.58 -13.22 20.55
N ASP A 99 14.45 -12.20 20.55
CA ASP A 99 14.82 -11.49 21.78
C ASP A 99 13.61 -10.80 22.41
N ALA A 100 12.74 -10.17 21.58
CA ALA A 100 11.52 -9.52 22.06
C ALA A 100 10.57 -10.52 22.73
N ILE A 101 10.33 -11.67 22.09
CA ILE A 101 9.49 -12.77 22.62
C ILE A 101 10.04 -13.25 23.98
N LEU A 102 11.34 -13.41 24.09
CA LEU A 102 11.99 -13.77 25.36
C LEU A 102 11.68 -12.76 26.47
N GLN A 103 11.74 -11.45 26.14
CA GLN A 103 11.46 -10.41 27.16
C GLN A 103 9.98 -10.35 27.54
N TYR A 104 9.06 -10.49 26.58
CA TYR A 104 7.62 -10.56 26.86
C TYR A 104 7.27 -11.75 27.74
N ASN A 105 7.83 -12.93 27.48
CA ASN A 105 7.63 -14.10 28.32
C ASN A 105 8.16 -13.88 29.76
N LYS A 106 9.31 -13.21 29.93
CA LYS A 106 9.81 -12.84 31.25
C LYS A 106 8.86 -11.87 31.96
N ALA A 107 8.31 -10.87 31.23
CA ALA A 107 7.33 -9.94 31.80
C ALA A 107 6.07 -10.68 32.30
N ILE A 108 5.56 -11.61 31.49
CA ILE A 108 4.37 -12.42 31.82
C ILE A 108 4.65 -13.35 33.01
N ASN A 109 5.81 -14.01 33.06
CA ASN A 109 6.18 -14.88 34.17
C ASN A 109 6.32 -14.12 35.49
N LEU A 110 6.73 -12.84 35.46
CA LEU A 110 6.82 -11.98 36.63
C LEU A 110 5.45 -11.39 37.03
N LYS A 111 4.54 -11.24 36.06
CA LYS A 111 3.21 -10.68 36.26
C LYS A 111 2.22 -11.35 35.32
N ASN A 112 1.50 -12.37 35.78
CA ASN A 112 0.56 -13.14 34.95
C ASN A 112 -0.66 -12.34 34.48
N ASP A 113 -1.07 -11.31 35.23
CA ASP A 113 -2.17 -10.38 34.91
C ASP A 113 -1.65 -9.15 34.15
N PHE A 114 -0.96 -9.37 33.02
CA PHE A 114 -0.34 -8.32 32.21
C PHE A 114 -0.83 -8.36 30.76
N PRO A 115 -2.07 -7.85 30.48
CA PRO A 115 -2.69 -7.94 29.18
C PRO A 115 -1.89 -7.26 28.06
N GLU A 116 -1.18 -6.15 28.36
CA GLU A 116 -0.33 -5.47 27.39
C GLU A 116 0.85 -6.35 26.93
N ALA A 117 1.44 -7.15 27.85
CA ALA A 117 2.53 -8.06 27.49
C ALA A 117 2.02 -9.22 26.63
N TYR A 118 0.86 -9.78 26.94
CA TYR A 118 0.22 -10.80 26.07
C TYR A 118 -0.10 -10.23 24.68
N ASN A 119 -0.66 -9.03 24.61
CA ASN A 119 -0.97 -8.37 23.33
C ASN A 119 0.31 -8.10 22.51
N ASN A 120 1.39 -7.62 23.13
CA ASN A 120 2.67 -7.39 22.47
C ASN A 120 3.31 -8.70 21.99
N LEU A 121 3.20 -9.78 22.77
CA LEU A 121 3.65 -11.10 22.38
C LEU A 121 2.85 -11.63 21.17
N GLY A 122 1.53 -11.41 21.14
CA GLY A 122 0.69 -11.69 19.98
C GLY A 122 1.15 -10.95 18.73
N ASN A 123 1.45 -9.66 18.84
CA ASN A 123 2.02 -8.87 17.74
C ASN A 123 3.39 -9.39 17.28
N ALA A 124 4.26 -9.81 18.20
CA ALA A 124 5.56 -10.37 17.83
C ALA A 124 5.44 -11.69 17.05
N TYR A 125 4.47 -12.53 17.40
CA TYR A 125 4.17 -13.74 16.63
C TYR A 125 3.55 -13.43 15.26
N LEU A 126 2.75 -12.35 15.16
CA LEU A 126 2.24 -11.89 13.86
C LEU A 126 3.39 -11.43 12.94
N ASP A 127 4.38 -10.68 13.48
CA ASP A 127 5.57 -10.28 12.75
C ASP A 127 6.42 -11.48 12.29
N LEU A 128 6.37 -12.61 13.00
CA LEU A 128 6.97 -13.90 12.62
C LEU A 128 6.11 -14.72 11.64
N ASN A 129 4.96 -14.19 11.21
CA ASN A 129 3.99 -14.90 10.36
C ASN A 129 3.49 -16.23 11.00
N LYS A 130 3.21 -16.20 12.31
CA LYS A 130 2.67 -17.31 13.11
C LYS A 130 1.26 -16.95 13.64
N PRO A 131 0.22 -16.99 12.78
CA PRO A 131 -1.10 -16.49 13.10
C PRO A 131 -1.79 -17.24 14.27
N GLU A 132 -1.60 -18.54 14.39
CA GLU A 132 -2.21 -19.36 15.46
C GLU A 132 -1.71 -18.92 16.83
N ASN A 133 -0.39 -18.71 16.98
CA ASN A 133 0.18 -18.19 18.21
C ASN A 133 -0.33 -16.78 18.52
N SER A 134 -0.47 -15.93 17.50
CA SER A 134 -1.01 -14.57 17.67
C SER A 134 -2.44 -14.60 18.22
N ILE A 135 -3.31 -15.48 17.67
CA ILE A 135 -4.70 -15.66 18.15
C ILE A 135 -4.67 -16.08 19.63
N GLU A 136 -3.84 -17.06 19.98
CA GLU A 136 -3.72 -17.55 21.36
C GLU A 136 -3.39 -16.41 22.33
N TYR A 137 -2.37 -15.60 22.01
CA TYR A 137 -1.91 -14.57 22.94
C TYR A 137 -2.84 -13.35 23.00
N PHE A 138 -3.47 -12.95 21.88
CA PHE A 138 -4.52 -11.93 21.94
C PHE A 138 -5.73 -12.39 22.76
N THR A 139 -6.11 -13.67 22.63
CA THR A 139 -7.19 -14.25 23.45
C THR A 139 -6.81 -14.29 24.93
N LYS A 140 -5.56 -14.62 25.28
CA LYS A 140 -5.05 -14.52 26.65
C LYS A 140 -5.10 -13.08 27.18
N ALA A 141 -4.72 -12.09 26.37
CA ALA A 141 -4.85 -10.68 26.75
C ALA A 141 -6.30 -10.32 27.10
N LEU A 142 -7.26 -10.80 26.32
CA LEU A 142 -8.69 -10.57 26.55
C LEU A 142 -9.26 -11.37 27.73
N SER A 143 -8.71 -12.54 28.04
CA SER A 143 -9.12 -13.29 29.24
C SER A 143 -8.71 -12.59 30.53
N VAL A 144 -7.57 -11.87 30.51
CA VAL A 144 -7.10 -11.04 31.63
C VAL A 144 -7.82 -9.70 31.67
N LYS A 145 -8.06 -9.07 30.51
CA LYS A 145 -8.71 -7.77 30.38
C LYS A 145 -9.77 -7.80 29.29
N PRO A 146 -11.05 -8.14 29.62
CA PRO A 146 -12.12 -8.28 28.63
C PRO A 146 -12.51 -6.98 27.90
N ASP A 147 -12.14 -5.83 28.40
CA ASP A 147 -12.37 -4.50 27.79
C ASP A 147 -11.15 -3.94 27.07
N PHE A 148 -10.20 -4.80 26.65
CA PHE A 148 -8.98 -4.36 25.98
C PHE A 148 -9.20 -4.16 24.47
N ALA A 149 -9.62 -2.94 24.09
CA ALA A 149 -9.98 -2.58 22.72
C ALA A 149 -8.87 -2.84 21.68
N ASP A 150 -7.58 -2.59 22.03
CA ASP A 150 -6.46 -2.84 21.11
C ASP A 150 -6.30 -4.33 20.78
N ALA A 151 -6.54 -5.24 21.72
CA ALA A 151 -6.47 -6.68 21.47
C ALA A 151 -7.59 -7.14 20.52
N TYR A 152 -8.80 -6.61 20.66
CA TYR A 152 -9.88 -6.85 19.68
C TYR A 152 -9.52 -6.30 18.30
N ASN A 153 -8.99 -5.08 18.21
CA ASN A 153 -8.53 -4.52 16.92
C ASN A 153 -7.44 -5.38 16.26
N ASN A 154 -6.48 -5.88 17.04
CA ASN A 154 -5.40 -6.73 16.54
C ASN A 154 -5.93 -8.10 16.06
N LEU A 155 -6.86 -8.72 16.80
CA LEU A 155 -7.59 -9.91 16.34
C LEU A 155 -8.36 -9.64 15.05
N GLY A 156 -9.04 -8.49 14.96
CA GLY A 156 -9.74 -8.07 13.76
C GLY A 156 -8.81 -8.01 12.56
N THR A 157 -7.62 -7.41 12.72
CA THR A 157 -6.61 -7.32 11.66
C THR A 157 -6.12 -8.71 11.25
N LEU A 158 -5.76 -9.53 12.22
CA LEU A 158 -5.28 -10.90 11.98
C LEU A 158 -6.33 -11.75 11.25
N PHE A 159 -7.59 -11.72 11.70
CA PHE A 159 -8.67 -12.44 11.03
C PHE A 159 -8.92 -11.95 9.60
N SER A 160 -8.76 -10.65 9.33
CA SER A 160 -8.80 -10.11 7.97
C SER A 160 -7.68 -10.66 7.09
N ASP A 161 -6.45 -10.76 7.62
CA ASP A 161 -5.28 -11.25 6.89
C ASP A 161 -5.39 -12.72 6.53
N VAL A 162 -6.06 -13.53 7.37
CA VAL A 162 -6.34 -14.96 7.12
C VAL A 162 -7.72 -15.22 6.50
N ALA A 163 -8.37 -14.18 5.96
CA ALA A 163 -9.68 -14.24 5.30
C ALA A 163 -10.86 -14.75 6.16
N ARG A 164 -10.77 -14.63 7.50
CA ARG A 164 -11.86 -14.89 8.46
C ARG A 164 -12.67 -13.61 8.70
N PHE A 165 -13.38 -13.16 7.67
CA PHE A 165 -13.93 -11.79 7.61
C PHE A 165 -15.07 -11.52 8.59
N ASP A 166 -15.93 -12.50 8.89
CA ASP A 166 -17.02 -12.34 9.86
C ASP A 166 -16.45 -12.11 11.28
N GLU A 167 -15.41 -12.85 11.65
CA GLU A 167 -14.72 -12.68 12.93
C GLU A 167 -13.94 -11.36 12.97
N SER A 168 -13.32 -10.98 11.88
CA SER A 168 -12.67 -9.68 11.74
C SER A 168 -13.68 -8.54 11.99
N MET A 169 -14.85 -8.60 11.34
CA MET A 169 -15.93 -7.61 11.50
C MET A 169 -16.40 -7.50 12.95
N LEU A 170 -16.63 -8.65 13.61
CA LEU A 170 -17.07 -8.69 15.00
C LEU A 170 -16.03 -8.04 15.93
N ASN A 171 -14.77 -8.38 15.75
CA ASN A 171 -13.69 -7.86 16.60
C ASN A 171 -13.47 -6.36 16.40
N TYR A 172 -13.49 -5.84 15.17
CA TYR A 172 -13.41 -4.39 14.94
C TYR A 172 -14.59 -3.63 15.56
N LYS A 173 -15.83 -4.14 15.42
CA LYS A 173 -17.01 -3.53 16.05
C LYS A 173 -16.88 -3.51 17.57
N LYS A 174 -16.35 -4.57 18.17
CA LYS A 174 -16.13 -4.62 19.63
C LYS A 174 -15.05 -3.63 20.08
N ALA A 175 -13.95 -3.48 19.32
CA ALA A 175 -12.94 -2.47 19.59
C ALA A 175 -13.52 -1.05 19.55
N ILE A 176 -14.36 -0.75 18.55
CA ILE A 176 -15.06 0.55 18.42
C ILE A 176 -16.02 0.80 19.58
N GLU A 177 -16.81 -0.21 19.98
CA GLU A 177 -17.72 -0.11 21.13
C GLU A 177 -16.96 0.28 22.41
N LEU A 178 -15.82 -0.35 22.66
CA LEU A 178 -14.99 -0.10 23.84
C LEU A 178 -14.22 1.23 23.78
N SER A 179 -13.86 1.70 22.60
CA SER A 179 -13.09 2.94 22.40
C SER A 179 -13.56 3.69 21.16
N PRO A 180 -14.70 4.40 21.22
CA PRO A 180 -15.34 5.02 20.05
C PRO A 180 -14.59 6.24 19.49
N ASN A 181 -13.58 6.74 20.19
CA ASN A 181 -12.78 7.88 19.75
C ASN A 181 -11.38 7.50 19.21
N ASN A 182 -11.19 6.24 18.80
CA ASN A 182 -9.94 5.79 18.20
C ASN A 182 -10.07 5.68 16.67
N GLU A 183 -9.42 6.60 15.96
CA GLU A 183 -9.45 6.71 14.49
C GLU A 183 -8.97 5.45 13.78
N LYS A 184 -8.07 4.68 14.40
CA LYS A 184 -7.47 3.49 13.78
C LYS A 184 -8.49 2.37 13.58
N TYR A 185 -9.42 2.20 14.52
CA TYR A 185 -10.40 1.13 14.48
C TYR A 185 -11.39 1.33 13.34
N TYR A 186 -11.85 2.56 13.13
CA TYR A 186 -12.71 2.92 12.00
C TYR A 186 -11.98 2.76 10.67
N ASN A 187 -10.71 3.19 10.59
CA ASN A 187 -9.90 2.98 9.39
C ASN A 187 -9.73 1.49 9.06
N ASN A 188 -9.49 0.64 10.04
CA ASN A 188 -9.31 -0.78 9.84
C ASN A 188 -10.63 -1.46 9.43
N LEU A 189 -11.75 -1.09 10.06
CA LEU A 189 -13.08 -1.53 9.65
C LEU A 189 -13.41 -1.09 8.21
N GLY A 190 -13.12 0.16 7.85
CA GLY A 190 -13.28 0.66 6.49
C GLY A 190 -12.46 -0.14 5.47
N THR A 191 -11.23 -0.51 5.82
CA THR A 191 -10.37 -1.35 4.97
C THR A 191 -10.96 -2.76 4.76
N LEU A 192 -11.51 -3.36 5.82
CA LEU A 192 -12.22 -4.65 5.73
C LEU A 192 -13.46 -4.53 4.81
N LEU A 193 -14.27 -3.48 5.01
CA LEU A 193 -15.48 -3.25 4.20
C LEU A 193 -15.14 -3.05 2.72
N ASN A 194 -14.05 -2.33 2.40
CA ASN A 194 -13.53 -2.21 1.03
C ASN A 194 -13.17 -3.60 0.46
N THR A 195 -12.48 -4.44 1.24
CA THR A 195 -12.13 -5.82 0.82
C THR A 195 -13.37 -6.65 0.50
N LEU A 196 -14.47 -6.42 1.24
CA LEU A 196 -15.75 -7.10 1.06
C LEU A 196 -16.62 -6.49 -0.07
N GLY A 197 -16.14 -5.47 -0.79
CA GLY A 197 -16.89 -4.78 -1.84
C GLY A 197 -17.97 -3.83 -1.33
N LYS A 198 -17.96 -3.47 -0.04
CA LYS A 198 -18.92 -2.57 0.62
C LYS A 198 -18.39 -1.14 0.67
N TYR A 199 -18.29 -0.51 -0.50
CA TYR A 199 -17.54 0.75 -0.66
C TYR A 199 -18.18 1.95 0.03
N ASP A 200 -19.51 2.04 0.08
CA ASP A 200 -20.24 3.13 0.74
C ASP A 200 -20.13 3.03 2.27
N GLU A 201 -20.23 1.79 2.79
CA GLU A 201 -19.99 1.53 4.20
C GLU A 201 -18.51 1.85 4.55
N ALA A 202 -17.55 1.46 3.70
CA ALA A 202 -16.13 1.77 3.87
C ALA A 202 -15.88 3.29 3.90
N THR A 203 -16.48 4.03 2.95
CA THR A 203 -16.45 5.50 2.89
C THR A 203 -16.93 6.11 4.20
N THR A 204 -18.02 5.60 4.76
CA THR A 204 -18.61 6.06 6.03
C THR A 204 -17.59 5.88 7.17
N GLU A 205 -16.94 4.73 7.27
CA GLU A 205 -16.00 4.44 8.35
C GLU A 205 -14.68 5.24 8.20
N PHE A 206 -14.18 5.43 6.98
CA PHE A 206 -13.03 6.31 6.74
C PHE A 206 -13.33 7.76 7.13
N ASN A 207 -14.52 8.27 6.79
CA ASN A 207 -14.94 9.62 7.18
C ASN A 207 -15.09 9.78 8.70
N ARG A 208 -15.51 8.74 9.42
CA ARG A 208 -15.50 8.73 10.90
C ARG A 208 -14.07 8.84 11.44
N ALA A 209 -13.13 8.05 10.90
CA ALA A 209 -11.72 8.14 11.28
C ALA A 209 -11.14 9.53 11.05
N ILE A 210 -11.43 10.15 9.89
CA ILE A 210 -11.00 11.51 9.54
C ILE A 210 -11.64 12.56 10.47
N LYS A 211 -12.92 12.40 10.82
CA LYS A 211 -13.61 13.31 11.75
C LYS A 211 -12.97 13.29 13.15
N ILE A 212 -12.55 12.11 13.63
CA ILE A 212 -11.87 11.96 14.93
C ILE A 212 -10.49 12.59 14.86
N LYS A 213 -9.75 12.35 13.77
CA LYS A 213 -8.40 12.84 13.58
C LYS A 213 -8.25 13.44 12.18
N PRO A 214 -8.44 14.78 12.04
CA PRO A 214 -8.44 15.47 10.74
C PRO A 214 -7.12 15.45 9.96
N ASP A 215 -5.99 15.13 10.60
CA ASP A 215 -4.67 14.98 9.99
C ASP A 215 -4.27 13.51 9.75
N TYR A 216 -5.22 12.57 9.83
CA TYR A 216 -4.93 11.14 9.70
C TYR A 216 -4.74 10.73 8.23
N ALA A 217 -3.54 10.94 7.72
CA ALA A 217 -3.17 10.70 6.31
C ALA A 217 -3.53 9.29 5.82
N LYS A 218 -3.41 8.25 6.68
CA LYS A 218 -3.75 6.87 6.31
C LYS A 218 -5.24 6.69 5.98
N ALA A 219 -6.13 7.32 6.77
CA ALA A 219 -7.57 7.22 6.52
C ALA A 219 -7.95 7.96 5.22
N TYR A 220 -7.38 9.14 4.98
CA TYR A 220 -7.56 9.84 3.71
C TYR A 220 -7.09 9.00 2.51
N SER A 221 -5.88 8.45 2.58
CA SER A 221 -5.35 7.61 1.49
C SER A 221 -6.24 6.40 1.22
N ASN A 222 -6.69 5.71 2.26
CA ASN A 222 -7.59 4.57 2.13
C ASN A 222 -8.97 5.01 1.58
N HIS A 223 -9.48 6.16 2.01
CA HIS A 223 -10.73 6.72 1.49
C HIS A 223 -10.62 7.06 0.00
N ILE A 224 -9.60 7.83 -0.41
CA ILE A 224 -9.38 8.19 -1.82
C ILE A 224 -9.18 6.93 -2.68
N PHE A 225 -8.43 5.94 -2.18
CA PHE A 225 -8.25 4.67 -2.87
C PHE A 225 -9.57 3.90 -3.01
N ASN A 226 -10.42 3.90 -1.95
CA ASN A 226 -11.76 3.28 -1.97
C ASN A 226 -12.68 3.90 -3.03
N LEU A 227 -12.60 5.21 -3.25
CA LEU A 227 -13.42 5.91 -4.24
C LEU A 227 -13.21 5.38 -5.67
N ASN A 228 -12.06 4.79 -5.97
CA ASN A 228 -11.81 4.19 -7.30
C ASN A 228 -12.69 2.99 -7.63
N TYR A 229 -13.31 2.36 -6.63
CA TYR A 229 -14.21 1.20 -6.82
C TYR A 229 -15.67 1.59 -7.05
N ILE A 230 -16.04 2.84 -6.80
CA ILE A 230 -17.44 3.32 -6.92
C ILE A 230 -17.76 3.63 -8.39
N THR A 231 -18.76 2.97 -8.97
CA THR A 231 -19.09 3.06 -10.40
C THR A 231 -19.52 4.47 -10.82
N ASN A 232 -20.48 5.06 -10.14
CA ASN A 232 -21.07 6.36 -10.48
C ASN A 232 -20.50 7.49 -9.61
N LEU A 233 -19.17 7.53 -9.45
CA LEU A 233 -18.51 8.54 -8.65
C LEU A 233 -18.52 9.90 -9.34
N ASP A 234 -18.95 10.96 -8.64
CA ASP A 234 -18.74 12.34 -9.07
C ASP A 234 -17.24 12.68 -9.06
N LYS A 235 -16.72 13.08 -10.21
CA LYS A 235 -15.31 13.43 -10.40
C LYS A 235 -14.89 14.63 -9.57
N ASN A 236 -15.79 15.62 -9.39
CA ASN A 236 -15.54 16.78 -8.54
C ASN A 236 -15.46 16.37 -7.06
N PHE A 237 -16.26 15.38 -6.64
CA PHE A 237 -16.18 14.82 -5.30
C PHE A 237 -14.82 14.14 -5.07
N TYR A 238 -14.36 13.28 -6.01
CA TYR A 238 -13.03 12.67 -5.91
C TYR A 238 -11.92 13.72 -5.76
N LEU A 239 -11.92 14.74 -6.62
CA LEU A 239 -10.94 15.83 -6.58
C LEU A 239 -11.02 16.62 -5.26
N SER A 240 -12.23 16.86 -4.74
CA SER A 240 -12.40 17.56 -3.48
C SER A 240 -11.82 16.79 -2.30
N GLU A 241 -12.01 15.47 -2.24
CA GLU A 241 -11.46 14.61 -1.20
C GLU A 241 -9.92 14.54 -1.28
N ALA A 242 -9.37 14.44 -2.49
CA ALA A 242 -7.93 14.50 -2.69
C ALA A 242 -7.33 15.87 -2.22
N LYS A 243 -7.98 16.99 -2.55
CA LYS A 243 -7.57 18.32 -2.06
C LYS A 243 -7.64 18.44 -0.54
N LYS A 244 -8.67 17.87 0.11
CA LYS A 244 -8.76 17.83 1.58
C LYS A 244 -7.58 17.09 2.21
N PHE A 245 -7.14 15.97 1.62
CA PHE A 245 -5.93 15.29 2.06
C PHE A 245 -4.72 16.22 2.03
N GLY A 246 -4.45 16.87 0.90
CA GLY A 246 -3.31 17.77 0.76
C GLY A 246 -3.34 18.96 1.73
N LEU A 247 -4.53 19.47 2.06
CA LEU A 247 -4.68 20.58 3.00
C LEU A 247 -4.55 20.15 4.47
N ASN A 248 -5.24 19.06 4.86
CA ASN A 248 -5.38 18.70 6.26
C ASN A 248 -4.17 17.90 6.79
N CYS A 249 -3.48 17.15 5.92
CA CYS A 249 -2.31 16.36 6.31
C CYS A 249 -0.98 17.13 6.20
N LYS A 250 -1.03 18.39 5.80
CA LYS A 250 0.16 19.22 5.62
C LYS A 250 0.73 19.66 6.97
N THR A 251 1.91 19.15 7.32
CA THR A 251 2.65 19.53 8.52
C THR A 251 3.94 20.26 8.14
N ILE A 252 3.83 21.50 7.66
CA ILE A 252 5.01 22.25 7.22
C ILE A 252 5.70 22.88 8.41
N LYS A 253 7.00 22.59 8.57
CA LYS A 253 7.88 23.22 9.56
C LYS A 253 9.16 23.82 8.98
N LYS A 254 9.51 23.54 7.70
CA LYS A 254 10.81 23.93 7.15
C LYS A 254 10.71 24.12 5.63
N ASP A 255 11.23 25.24 5.13
CA ASP A 255 11.38 25.44 3.68
C ASP A 255 12.72 24.84 3.23
N PHE A 256 12.65 23.68 2.63
CA PHE A 256 13.83 22.99 2.09
C PHE A 256 14.23 23.58 0.72
N LEU A 257 13.26 24.02 -0.08
CA LEU A 257 13.52 24.50 -1.43
C LEU A 257 14.38 25.75 -1.43
N ALA A 258 14.15 26.70 -0.50
CA ALA A 258 14.94 27.92 -0.35
C ALA A 258 16.40 27.66 0.02
N GLN A 259 16.71 26.50 0.59
CA GLN A 259 18.06 26.10 1.02
C GLN A 259 18.75 25.17 0.01
N TYR A 260 18.03 24.78 -1.07
CA TYR A 260 18.53 23.78 -1.99
C TYR A 260 19.58 24.35 -2.93
N GLN A 261 20.79 23.79 -2.87
CA GLN A 261 21.88 24.12 -3.81
C GLN A 261 21.97 23.02 -4.88
N TYR A 262 21.95 23.43 -6.15
CA TYR A 262 21.99 22.51 -7.27
C TYR A 262 22.87 23.04 -8.41
N GLU A 263 23.51 22.12 -9.12
CA GLU A 263 24.20 22.42 -10.36
C GLU A 263 23.16 22.64 -11.47
N LYS A 264 23.26 23.79 -12.19
CA LYS A 264 22.29 24.11 -13.26
C LYS A 264 22.39 23.13 -14.44
N GLU A 265 23.59 22.67 -14.76
CA GLU A 265 23.87 21.72 -15.84
C GLU A 265 24.60 20.47 -15.32
N PRO A 266 23.91 19.61 -14.54
CA PRO A 266 24.55 18.43 -14.00
C PRO A 266 24.84 17.40 -15.10
N LYS A 267 25.96 16.70 -14.98
CA LYS A 267 26.29 15.58 -15.88
C LYS A 267 25.28 14.44 -15.79
N LYS A 268 24.71 14.24 -14.59
CA LYS A 268 23.65 13.27 -14.30
C LYS A 268 22.59 13.88 -13.42
N LEU A 269 21.32 13.60 -13.69
CA LEU A 269 20.25 13.92 -12.77
C LEU A 269 20.16 12.86 -11.67
N LYS A 270 20.08 13.29 -10.41
CA LYS A 270 19.79 12.43 -9.26
C LYS A 270 18.28 12.28 -9.12
N LEU A 271 17.80 11.05 -9.30
CA LEU A 271 16.39 10.68 -9.22
C LEU A 271 16.14 9.93 -7.92
N GLY A 272 15.28 10.47 -7.06
CA GLY A 272 14.83 9.81 -5.84
C GLY A 272 13.49 9.10 -6.08
N PHE A 273 13.39 7.82 -5.76
CA PHE A 273 12.16 7.05 -5.89
C PHE A 273 11.64 6.66 -4.51
N VAL A 274 10.45 7.13 -4.16
CA VAL A 274 9.75 6.75 -2.93
C VAL A 274 8.69 5.72 -3.27
N SER A 275 8.83 4.50 -2.77
CA SER A 275 7.86 3.42 -3.02
C SER A 275 7.93 2.31 -1.98
N SER A 276 6.81 1.63 -1.74
CA SER A 276 6.73 0.37 -1.01
C SER A 276 6.77 -0.87 -1.92
N ASP A 277 6.88 -0.66 -3.23
CA ASP A 277 6.55 -1.67 -4.23
C ASP A 277 7.76 -2.30 -4.93
N PHE A 278 8.98 -2.08 -4.40
CA PHE A 278 10.20 -2.69 -4.93
C PHE A 278 10.26 -4.20 -4.61
N GLY A 279 9.48 -5.00 -5.32
CA GLY A 279 9.36 -6.44 -5.15
C GLY A 279 8.18 -7.03 -5.89
N ASN A 280 7.72 -8.20 -5.47
CA ASN A 280 6.60 -8.93 -6.05
C ASN A 280 5.27 -8.19 -5.76
N HIS A 281 5.02 -7.16 -6.55
CA HIS A 281 3.88 -6.25 -6.45
C HIS A 281 3.57 -5.66 -7.83
N PRO A 282 2.30 -5.33 -8.15
CA PRO A 282 1.96 -4.63 -9.39
C PRO A 282 2.87 -3.46 -9.74
N GLY A 283 3.12 -2.54 -8.80
CA GLY A 283 4.05 -1.42 -9.00
C GLY A 283 5.46 -1.88 -9.37
N GLY A 284 5.95 -2.96 -8.74
CA GLY A 284 7.26 -3.53 -9.04
C GLY A 284 7.37 -4.05 -10.47
N PHE A 285 6.30 -4.67 -11.00
CA PHE A 285 6.30 -5.17 -12.39
C PHE A 285 6.33 -4.06 -13.44
N PHE A 286 5.89 -2.85 -13.09
CA PHE A 286 5.96 -1.70 -13.99
C PHE A 286 7.24 -0.87 -13.83
N THR A 287 7.91 -0.97 -12.68
CA THR A 287 9.12 -0.18 -12.42
C THR A 287 10.41 -0.88 -12.82
N LEU A 288 10.51 -2.20 -12.68
CA LEU A 288 11.78 -2.93 -12.78
C LEU A 288 12.46 -2.75 -14.14
N SER A 289 11.77 -3.00 -15.25
CA SER A 289 12.36 -2.87 -16.59
C SER A 289 12.69 -1.42 -16.94
N ALA A 290 11.83 -0.47 -16.54
CA ALA A 290 12.10 0.95 -16.71
C ALA A 290 13.36 1.41 -15.95
N LEU A 291 13.52 0.99 -14.69
CA LEU A 291 14.70 1.30 -13.87
C LEU A 291 15.97 0.66 -14.44
N ARG A 292 15.89 -0.58 -14.97
CA ARG A 292 17.03 -1.23 -15.66
C ARG A 292 17.52 -0.40 -16.83
N GLU A 293 16.62 0.16 -17.64
CA GLU A 293 16.96 0.99 -18.78
C GLU A 293 17.43 2.40 -18.37
N LEU A 294 16.81 3.01 -17.35
CA LEU A 294 17.23 4.32 -16.82
C LEU A 294 18.65 4.27 -16.23
N LYS A 295 19.02 3.17 -15.56
CA LYS A 295 20.39 2.97 -15.03
C LYS A 295 21.47 3.03 -16.12
N LYS A 296 21.15 2.65 -17.37
CA LYS A 296 22.07 2.72 -18.51
C LYS A 296 22.26 4.14 -19.05
N LYS A 297 21.49 5.10 -18.54
CA LYS A 297 21.47 6.50 -19.00
C LYS A 297 22.14 7.43 -17.97
N ASN A 298 22.11 8.73 -18.25
CA ASN A 298 22.73 9.75 -17.40
C ASN A 298 21.89 10.10 -16.16
N PHE A 299 21.62 9.07 -15.32
CA PHE A 299 20.90 9.22 -14.07
C PHE A 299 21.62 8.50 -12.92
N ASP A 300 21.59 9.10 -11.74
CA ASP A 300 21.90 8.46 -10.47
C ASP A 300 20.59 8.15 -9.76
N LEU A 301 20.26 6.86 -9.63
CA LEU A 301 19.02 6.40 -9.05
C LEU A 301 19.20 6.18 -7.54
N ILE A 302 18.34 6.75 -6.72
CA ILE A 302 18.34 6.61 -5.27
C ILE A 302 16.96 6.09 -4.83
N ALA A 303 16.93 5.00 -4.05
CA ALA A 303 15.71 4.43 -3.51
C ALA A 303 15.44 4.90 -2.07
N TYR A 304 14.19 5.25 -1.80
CA TYR A 304 13.61 5.45 -0.49
C TYR A 304 12.52 4.39 -0.31
N SER A 305 12.92 3.20 0.17
CA SER A 305 12.04 2.03 0.29
C SER A 305 11.13 2.18 1.51
N ALA A 306 9.84 2.39 1.27
CA ALA A 306 8.83 2.53 2.33
C ALA A 306 8.44 1.18 2.95
N TYR A 307 8.81 0.07 2.29
CA TYR A 307 8.66 -1.29 2.81
C TYR A 307 9.68 -2.22 2.16
N ASP A 308 10.55 -2.80 2.97
CA ASP A 308 11.56 -3.75 2.48
C ASP A 308 10.95 -5.14 2.31
N ARG A 309 10.52 -5.42 1.08
CA ARG A 309 9.96 -6.73 0.71
C ARG A 309 11.01 -7.82 0.78
N LYS A 310 10.58 -9.01 1.22
CA LYS A 310 11.41 -10.22 1.33
C LYS A 310 10.84 -11.32 0.43
N ASP A 311 10.70 -11.02 -0.86
CA ASP A 311 10.21 -11.93 -1.88
C ASP A 311 11.32 -12.22 -2.92
N ASP A 312 11.07 -13.17 -3.82
CA ASP A 312 11.97 -13.61 -4.88
C ASP A 312 12.24 -12.54 -5.95
N PHE A 313 11.38 -11.53 -6.05
CA PHE A 313 11.48 -10.46 -7.04
C PHE A 313 12.23 -9.21 -6.51
N SER A 314 12.17 -8.96 -5.21
CA SER A 314 12.80 -7.77 -4.58
C SER A 314 14.33 -7.69 -4.74
N PRO A 315 15.12 -8.80 -4.80
CA PRO A 315 16.56 -8.72 -5.03
C PRO A 315 16.95 -8.08 -6.35
N HIS A 316 16.07 -8.07 -7.35
CA HIS A 316 16.37 -7.45 -8.66
C HIS A 316 16.43 -5.93 -8.62
N PHE A 317 15.86 -5.28 -7.59
CA PHE A 317 15.81 -3.82 -7.50
C PHE A 317 17.08 -3.21 -6.91
N ARG A 318 17.58 -3.76 -5.82
CA ARG A 318 18.66 -3.15 -5.04
C ARG A 318 19.91 -2.83 -5.89
N PRO A 319 20.35 -3.69 -6.81
CA PRO A 319 21.50 -3.42 -7.68
C PRO A 319 21.30 -2.27 -8.67
N LEU A 320 20.06 -1.82 -8.89
CA LEU A 320 19.76 -0.75 -9.85
C LEU A 320 20.05 0.64 -9.27
N PHE A 321 20.06 0.77 -7.95
CA PHE A 321 20.20 2.03 -7.24
C PHE A 321 21.64 2.28 -6.79
N LEU A 322 22.09 3.52 -6.90
CA LEU A 322 23.35 3.99 -6.34
C LEU A 322 23.32 3.98 -4.80
N LYS A 323 22.17 4.38 -4.23
CA LYS A 323 21.91 4.35 -2.80
C LYS A 323 20.54 3.74 -2.53
N TRP A 324 20.42 3.02 -1.43
CA TRP A 324 19.18 2.43 -0.95
C TRP A 324 18.95 2.79 0.50
N HIS A 325 17.90 3.57 0.75
CA HIS A 325 17.46 3.92 2.10
C HIS A 325 16.19 3.14 2.45
N SER A 326 16.24 2.32 3.49
CA SER A 326 15.04 1.76 4.09
C SER A 326 14.41 2.83 4.98
N ILE A 327 13.25 3.34 4.57
CA ILE A 327 12.55 4.41 5.28
C ILE A 327 11.34 3.91 6.07
N GLU A 328 11.10 2.60 6.11
CA GLU A 328 9.94 1.99 6.76
C GLU A 328 9.75 2.44 8.21
N LYS A 329 10.85 2.57 8.95
CA LYS A 329 10.85 2.92 10.38
C LYS A 329 11.23 4.37 10.67
N MET A 330 11.54 5.15 9.63
CA MET A 330 11.89 6.56 9.76
C MET A 330 10.63 7.43 9.82
N LYS A 331 10.67 8.52 10.58
CA LYS A 331 9.63 9.56 10.54
C LYS A 331 9.73 10.33 9.23
N ASP A 332 8.63 10.98 8.81
CA ASP A 332 8.60 11.71 7.54
C ASP A 332 9.61 12.86 7.50
N ASP A 333 9.83 13.58 8.60
CA ASP A 333 10.83 14.64 8.72
C ASP A 333 12.27 14.11 8.57
N GLU A 334 12.59 12.94 9.17
CA GLU A 334 13.90 12.29 9.02
C GLU A 334 14.15 11.87 7.56
N VAL A 335 13.11 11.37 6.88
CA VAL A 335 13.20 10.98 5.45
C VAL A 335 13.41 12.19 4.57
N VAL A 336 12.67 13.27 4.82
CA VAL A 336 12.79 14.53 4.09
C VAL A 336 14.20 15.12 4.22
N GLU A 337 14.78 15.12 5.44
CA GLU A 337 16.17 15.54 5.66
C GLU A 337 17.17 14.65 4.90
N GLN A 338 16.91 13.35 4.82
CA GLN A 338 17.78 12.43 4.06
C GLN A 338 17.70 12.72 2.56
N ILE A 339 16.49 12.95 2.01
CA ILE A 339 16.28 13.31 0.61
C ILE A 339 17.04 14.61 0.27
N PHE A 340 16.92 15.61 1.14
CA PHE A 340 17.62 16.88 0.99
C PHE A 340 19.15 16.71 1.02
N LYS A 341 19.69 15.92 1.96
CA LYS A 341 21.14 15.60 2.05
C LYS A 341 21.67 14.87 0.84
N ASP A 342 20.87 14.02 0.20
CA ASP A 342 21.26 13.31 -1.02
C ASP A 342 21.31 14.22 -2.25
N GLY A 343 20.72 15.42 -2.16
CA GLY A 343 20.71 16.41 -3.24
C GLY A 343 19.89 15.93 -4.44
N ILE A 344 18.68 15.44 -4.22
CA ILE A 344 17.80 14.92 -5.27
C ILE A 344 17.31 16.03 -6.18
N HIS A 345 17.50 15.90 -7.50
CA HIS A 345 16.98 16.85 -8.49
C HIS A 345 15.49 16.65 -8.74
N ILE A 346 15.08 15.39 -8.92
CA ILE A 346 13.69 15.01 -9.20
C ILE A 346 13.30 13.89 -8.23
N LEU A 347 12.29 14.14 -7.39
CA LEU A 347 11.73 13.15 -6.47
C LEU A 347 10.46 12.56 -7.08
N ILE A 348 10.38 11.24 -7.13
CA ILE A 348 9.34 10.47 -7.81
C ILE A 348 8.54 9.69 -6.78
N GLU A 349 7.26 10.00 -6.66
CA GLU A 349 6.26 9.19 -5.99
C GLU A 349 5.83 8.07 -6.95
N ALA A 350 5.93 6.80 -6.53
CA ALA A 350 5.78 5.67 -7.44
C ALA A 350 4.80 4.59 -6.91
N GLN A 351 3.66 4.99 -6.31
CA GLN A 351 2.64 4.04 -5.85
C GLN A 351 1.23 4.64 -5.61
N GLY A 352 1.10 5.97 -5.49
CA GLY A 352 -0.17 6.63 -5.20
C GLY A 352 -0.71 6.33 -3.80
N HIS A 353 -2.03 6.48 -3.62
CA HIS A 353 -2.73 6.24 -2.34
C HIS A 353 -2.84 4.76 -1.94
N SER A 354 -2.01 3.87 -2.49
CA SER A 354 -1.98 2.46 -2.11
C SER A 354 -1.41 2.26 -0.68
N ALA A 355 -1.53 1.04 -0.17
CA ALA A 355 -1.07 0.72 1.18
C ALA A 355 0.43 1.02 1.38
N LYS A 356 0.80 1.49 2.58
CA LYS A 356 2.17 1.84 2.97
C LYS A 356 2.78 3.00 2.17
N ASN A 357 1.96 3.85 1.51
CA ASN A 357 2.47 5.05 0.87
C ASN A 357 3.08 6.03 1.87
N ARG A 358 3.93 6.93 1.36
CA ARG A 358 4.60 7.99 2.12
C ARG A 358 4.37 9.34 1.44
N ILE A 359 3.16 9.56 0.88
CA ILE A 359 2.78 10.80 0.20
C ILE A 359 3.02 12.06 1.06
N PRO A 360 2.81 12.06 2.41
CA PRO A 360 3.10 13.22 3.23
C PRO A 360 4.54 13.76 3.13
N ILE A 361 5.54 12.94 2.74
CA ILE A 361 6.92 13.38 2.50
C ILE A 361 6.98 14.45 1.41
N PHE A 362 6.14 14.33 0.38
CA PHE A 362 6.11 15.26 -0.76
C PHE A 362 5.56 16.64 -0.40
N MET A 363 4.77 16.75 0.67
CA MET A 363 4.25 18.02 1.16
C MET A 363 5.34 18.98 1.70
N TYR A 364 6.56 18.46 1.96
CA TYR A 364 7.71 19.25 2.41
C TYR A 364 8.50 19.89 1.26
N LYS A 365 8.22 19.54 0.01
CA LYS A 365 8.98 20.01 -1.17
C LYS A 365 10.49 19.82 -1.01
N ALA A 366 10.91 18.58 -0.71
CA ALA A 366 12.31 18.23 -0.43
C ALA A 366 13.23 18.20 -1.66
N ALA A 367 12.68 18.32 -2.86
CA ALA A 367 13.42 18.37 -4.13
C ALA A 367 12.86 19.46 -5.05
N PRO A 368 13.70 20.02 -5.95
CA PRO A 368 13.30 21.05 -6.91
C PRO A 368 12.08 20.69 -7.74
N ILE A 369 12.04 19.43 -8.21
CA ILE A 369 10.92 18.88 -8.96
C ILE A 369 10.41 17.64 -8.24
N GLN A 370 9.09 17.56 -8.08
CA GLN A 370 8.41 16.39 -7.54
C GLN A 370 7.34 15.93 -8.53
N LEU A 371 7.28 14.64 -8.79
CA LEU A 371 6.30 14.08 -9.70
C LEU A 371 5.67 12.81 -9.16
N SER A 372 4.44 12.54 -9.60
CA SER A 372 3.72 11.29 -9.36
C SER A 372 3.80 10.38 -10.58
N TRP A 373 4.22 9.15 -10.36
CA TRP A 373 4.25 8.08 -11.35
C TRP A 373 3.66 6.80 -10.75
N LEU A 374 2.83 6.07 -11.48
CA LEU A 374 2.13 4.86 -11.03
C LEU A 374 1.00 5.09 -10.00
N SER A 375 0.45 6.30 -9.94
CA SER A 375 -0.71 6.56 -9.10
C SER A 375 -2.01 6.01 -9.70
N THR A 376 -3.08 6.09 -8.94
CA THR A 376 -4.45 5.72 -9.37
C THR A 376 -5.33 6.94 -9.66
N GLY A 377 -4.74 8.12 -9.74
CA GLY A 377 -5.38 9.42 -9.96
C GLY A 377 -4.59 10.55 -9.34
N THR A 378 -5.19 11.73 -9.17
CA THR A 378 -4.55 12.84 -8.46
C THR A 378 -4.23 12.46 -7.01
N LEU A 379 -3.08 12.91 -6.51
CA LEU A 379 -2.68 12.74 -5.10
C LEU A 379 -3.22 13.87 -4.20
N GLY A 380 -3.66 14.98 -4.79
CA GLY A 380 -4.17 16.12 -4.07
C GLY A 380 -3.11 16.99 -3.37
N VAL A 381 -1.83 16.79 -3.68
CA VAL A 381 -0.68 17.47 -3.06
C VAL A 381 -0.14 18.55 -3.99
N ALA A 382 -0.31 19.80 -3.62
CA ALA A 382 0.07 20.97 -4.43
C ALA A 382 1.59 21.08 -4.69
N GLU A 383 2.42 20.48 -3.84
CA GLU A 383 3.88 20.46 -3.94
C GLU A 383 4.38 19.44 -4.96
N ILE A 384 3.53 18.57 -5.49
CA ILE A 384 3.84 17.68 -6.61
C ILE A 384 3.59 18.44 -7.90
N ASP A 385 4.64 18.70 -8.68
CA ASP A 385 4.57 19.55 -9.87
C ASP A 385 3.85 18.87 -11.02
N TYR A 386 4.09 17.56 -11.18
CA TYR A 386 3.59 16.81 -12.34
C TYR A 386 3.03 15.45 -11.96
N LEU A 387 1.98 15.04 -12.68
CA LEU A 387 1.54 13.65 -12.76
C LEU A 387 1.84 13.14 -14.17
N ILE A 388 2.41 11.93 -14.27
CA ILE A 388 2.74 11.32 -15.54
C ILE A 388 1.49 10.72 -16.17
N GLY A 389 1.14 11.25 -17.33
CA GLY A 389 0.00 10.83 -18.13
C GLY A 389 0.40 10.27 -19.50
N SER A 390 -0.60 9.92 -20.28
CA SER A 390 -0.51 9.60 -21.72
C SER A 390 -1.82 10.01 -22.40
N PRO A 391 -1.89 10.03 -23.75
CA PRO A 391 -3.10 10.48 -24.44
C PRO A 391 -4.38 9.74 -24.01
N HIS A 392 -4.26 8.45 -23.67
CA HIS A 392 -5.39 7.61 -23.30
C HIS A 392 -5.63 7.55 -21.78
N MET A 393 -4.58 7.62 -20.95
CA MET A 393 -4.73 7.60 -19.48
C MET A 393 -5.21 8.93 -18.90
N THR A 394 -4.87 10.04 -19.56
CA THR A 394 -5.23 11.40 -19.14
C THR A 394 -5.61 12.23 -20.36
N PRO A 395 -6.82 12.04 -20.92
CA PRO A 395 -7.33 12.86 -22.02
C PRO A 395 -7.27 14.36 -21.66
N GLN A 396 -7.18 15.23 -22.66
CA GLN A 396 -7.01 16.67 -22.42
C GLN A 396 -8.22 17.31 -21.72
N ASP A 397 -9.40 16.83 -22.03
CA ASP A 397 -10.67 17.26 -21.44
C ASP A 397 -10.87 16.83 -19.97
N GLU A 398 -9.96 15.99 -19.45
CA GLU A 398 -9.96 15.53 -18.05
C GLU A 398 -8.88 16.22 -17.18
N GLU A 399 -8.12 17.20 -17.68
CA GLU A 399 -7.06 17.87 -16.91
C GLU A 399 -7.56 18.54 -15.61
N ASN A 400 -8.80 18.97 -15.60
CA ASN A 400 -9.46 19.56 -14.43
C ASN A 400 -9.75 18.57 -13.30
N HIS A 401 -9.55 17.26 -13.51
CA HIS A 401 -9.69 16.23 -12.48
C HIS A 401 -8.42 16.06 -11.60
N PHE A 402 -7.35 16.83 -11.89
CA PHE A 402 -6.07 16.69 -11.21
C PHE A 402 -5.63 17.99 -10.54
N VAL A 403 -4.91 17.87 -9.43
CA VAL A 403 -4.23 18.98 -8.76
C VAL A 403 -2.89 19.25 -9.44
N GLU A 404 -2.19 18.18 -9.80
CA GLU A 404 -0.89 18.17 -10.45
C GLU A 404 -1.03 18.56 -11.94
N LYS A 405 -0.01 19.17 -12.53
CA LYS A 405 0.05 19.37 -13.97
C LYS A 405 0.30 18.04 -14.67
N ILE A 406 -0.46 17.74 -15.71
CA ILE A 406 -0.26 16.50 -16.47
C ILE A 406 0.91 16.66 -17.43
N TRP A 407 1.90 15.76 -17.30
CA TRP A 407 2.93 15.58 -18.33
C TRP A 407 2.66 14.29 -19.10
N ARG A 408 2.23 14.42 -20.36
CA ARG A 408 1.87 13.26 -21.19
C ARG A 408 3.10 12.70 -21.88
N LEU A 409 3.37 11.42 -21.63
CA LEU A 409 4.25 10.62 -22.50
C LEU A 409 3.51 10.31 -23.80
N PRO A 410 4.24 10.05 -24.90
CA PRO A 410 3.60 9.89 -26.22
C PRO A 410 2.62 8.73 -26.33
N GLU A 411 2.81 7.65 -25.57
CA GLU A 411 2.12 6.38 -25.78
C GLU A 411 1.50 5.80 -24.51
N ILE A 412 2.32 5.42 -23.54
CA ILE A 412 1.90 4.75 -22.32
C ILE A 412 2.59 5.34 -21.08
N THR A 413 1.89 5.34 -19.95
CA THR A 413 2.42 5.89 -18.69
C THR A 413 3.43 4.97 -18.02
N GLN A 414 3.45 3.69 -18.36
CA GLN A 414 4.24 2.66 -17.68
C GLN A 414 4.44 1.44 -18.56
N CYS A 415 5.62 0.82 -18.49
CA CYS A 415 6.00 -0.35 -19.25
C CYS A 415 6.01 -1.59 -18.36
N PHE A 416 5.36 -2.67 -18.79
CA PHE A 416 5.27 -3.90 -18.02
C PHE A 416 6.56 -4.74 -18.17
N THR A 417 7.07 -5.25 -17.05
CA THR A 417 8.20 -6.18 -17.03
C THR A 417 7.70 -7.59 -17.28
N PRO A 418 8.01 -8.22 -18.43
CA PRO A 418 7.63 -9.60 -18.66
C PRO A 418 8.28 -10.53 -17.62
N PRO A 419 7.64 -11.68 -17.31
CA PRO A 419 8.26 -12.72 -16.50
C PRO A 419 9.60 -13.19 -17.10
N ASP A 420 10.59 -13.44 -16.25
CA ASP A 420 11.93 -13.93 -16.61
C ASP A 420 12.03 -15.47 -16.58
N PHE A 421 10.89 -16.14 -16.43
CA PHE A 421 10.75 -17.60 -16.47
C PHE A 421 9.77 -18.05 -17.56
N ASP A 422 9.97 -19.25 -18.07
CA ASP A 422 9.12 -19.77 -19.14
C ASP A 422 7.74 -20.22 -18.62
N VAL A 423 6.68 -19.74 -19.29
CA VAL A 423 5.31 -20.21 -19.15
C VAL A 423 4.76 -20.49 -20.55
N LYS A 424 4.45 -21.74 -20.81
CA LYS A 424 3.94 -22.17 -22.12
C LYS A 424 2.50 -21.69 -22.33
N ILE A 425 2.24 -21.11 -23.48
CA ILE A 425 0.87 -20.86 -23.95
C ILE A 425 0.36 -22.16 -24.56
N LYS A 426 -0.72 -22.70 -23.98
CA LYS A 426 -1.42 -23.89 -24.49
C LYS A 426 -2.39 -23.49 -25.60
N SER A 427 -2.85 -24.48 -26.40
CA SER A 427 -3.92 -24.27 -27.37
C SER A 427 -5.17 -23.64 -26.73
N LEU A 428 -5.98 -22.99 -27.55
CA LEU A 428 -7.21 -22.34 -27.09
C LEU A 428 -8.09 -23.31 -26.27
N PRO A 429 -8.53 -22.96 -25.04
CA PRO A 429 -9.38 -23.81 -24.22
C PRO A 429 -10.64 -24.30 -24.95
N ALA A 430 -11.34 -23.40 -25.66
CA ALA A 430 -12.57 -23.72 -26.36
C ALA A 430 -12.39 -24.82 -27.43
N SER A 431 -11.22 -24.91 -28.08
CA SER A 431 -10.92 -25.97 -29.05
C SER A 431 -10.81 -27.37 -28.40
N ARG A 432 -10.56 -27.43 -27.09
CA ARG A 432 -10.43 -28.67 -26.33
C ARG A 432 -11.68 -29.02 -25.56
N ASN A 433 -12.33 -28.00 -25.00
CA ASN A 433 -13.42 -28.14 -24.05
C ASN A 433 -14.81 -28.07 -24.74
N HIS A 434 -14.88 -27.59 -25.99
CA HIS A 434 -16.09 -27.36 -26.76
C HIS A 434 -17.06 -26.35 -26.09
N PHE A 435 -16.53 -25.46 -25.26
CA PHE A 435 -17.25 -24.31 -24.70
C PHE A 435 -16.27 -23.15 -24.43
N ILE A 436 -16.78 -21.93 -24.47
CA ILE A 436 -16.01 -20.73 -24.16
C ILE A 436 -15.85 -20.58 -22.65
N THR A 437 -14.62 -20.26 -22.22
CA THR A 437 -14.32 -19.84 -20.85
C THR A 437 -13.94 -18.36 -20.85
N PHE A 438 -14.82 -17.54 -20.33
CA PHE A 438 -14.49 -16.16 -19.94
C PHE A 438 -13.69 -16.19 -18.64
N GLY A 439 -12.86 -15.16 -18.39
CA GLY A 439 -12.11 -15.14 -17.14
C GLY A 439 -11.77 -13.73 -16.63
N SER A 440 -11.64 -13.61 -15.32
CA SER A 440 -11.09 -12.42 -14.67
C SER A 440 -10.13 -12.80 -13.55
N VAL A 441 -8.86 -12.36 -13.67
CA VAL A 441 -7.81 -12.61 -12.69
C VAL A 441 -7.58 -11.31 -11.92
N ASN A 442 -8.57 -10.91 -11.13
CA ASN A 442 -8.61 -9.64 -10.42
C ASN A 442 -9.03 -9.83 -8.95
N LYS A 443 -8.75 -8.84 -8.10
CA LYS A 443 -9.25 -8.83 -6.71
C LYS A 443 -10.79 -8.93 -6.71
N SER A 444 -11.36 -9.71 -5.78
CA SER A 444 -12.81 -9.82 -5.61
C SER A 444 -13.49 -8.47 -5.38
N ALA A 445 -12.81 -7.57 -4.67
CA ALA A 445 -13.25 -6.19 -4.50
C ALA A 445 -13.43 -5.41 -5.81
N LYS A 446 -12.84 -5.79 -6.93
CA LYS A 446 -13.07 -5.14 -8.23
C LYS A 446 -14.34 -5.62 -8.93
N VAL A 447 -14.92 -6.74 -8.47
CA VAL A 447 -16.12 -7.34 -9.09
C VAL A 447 -17.37 -6.84 -8.34
N ASN A 448 -17.91 -5.70 -8.78
CA ASN A 448 -19.12 -5.09 -8.22
C ASN A 448 -20.41 -5.73 -8.76
N ASP A 449 -21.58 -5.26 -8.34
CA ASP A 449 -22.87 -5.85 -8.76
C ASP A 449 -23.24 -5.52 -10.20
N ASP A 450 -22.79 -4.38 -10.74
CA ASP A 450 -23.00 -4.02 -12.15
C ASP A 450 -22.26 -4.98 -13.07
N GLU A 451 -21.03 -5.36 -12.69
CA GLU A 451 -20.24 -6.36 -13.44
C GLU A 451 -20.86 -7.76 -13.35
N VAL A 452 -21.32 -8.16 -12.17
CA VAL A 452 -22.02 -9.45 -12.01
C VAL A 452 -23.24 -9.49 -12.92
N ALA A 453 -24.04 -8.41 -12.98
CA ALA A 453 -25.19 -8.30 -13.86
C ALA A 453 -24.77 -8.36 -15.35
N LEU A 454 -23.70 -7.63 -15.72
CA LEU A 454 -23.22 -7.57 -17.10
C LEU A 454 -22.64 -8.91 -17.57
N TRP A 455 -21.80 -9.54 -16.75
CA TRP A 455 -21.21 -10.86 -17.05
C TRP A 455 -22.27 -11.96 -17.05
N SER A 456 -23.30 -11.84 -16.22
CA SER A 456 -24.46 -12.74 -16.25
C SER A 456 -25.24 -12.65 -17.57
N LYS A 457 -25.38 -11.46 -18.16
CA LYS A 457 -25.96 -11.28 -19.50
C LYS A 457 -25.12 -12.00 -20.57
N ILE A 458 -23.79 -11.87 -20.52
CA ILE A 458 -22.87 -12.59 -21.43
C ILE A 458 -23.10 -14.11 -21.31
N LEU A 459 -23.03 -14.64 -20.08
CA LEU A 459 -23.21 -16.07 -19.83
C LEU A 459 -24.58 -16.58 -20.28
N SER A 460 -25.65 -15.81 -20.07
CA SER A 460 -27.00 -16.17 -20.49
C SER A 460 -27.16 -16.20 -22.03
N SER A 461 -26.45 -15.32 -22.72
CA SER A 461 -26.46 -15.23 -24.18
C SER A 461 -25.68 -16.33 -24.89
N ILE A 462 -24.72 -16.97 -24.16
CA ILE A 462 -23.86 -18.01 -24.73
C ILE A 462 -24.04 -19.29 -23.91
N PRO A 463 -24.96 -20.20 -24.33
CA PRO A 463 -25.18 -21.46 -23.65
C PRO A 463 -23.88 -22.24 -23.47
N ASN A 464 -23.71 -22.94 -22.33
CA ASN A 464 -22.54 -23.73 -21.95
C ASN A 464 -21.24 -22.94 -21.69
N SER A 465 -21.15 -21.62 -21.94
CA SER A 465 -19.97 -20.84 -21.56
C SER A 465 -19.77 -20.86 -20.04
N LYS A 466 -18.54 -20.69 -19.59
CA LYS A 466 -18.18 -20.61 -18.17
C LYS A 466 -17.45 -19.31 -17.86
N LEU A 467 -17.49 -18.91 -16.60
CA LEU A 467 -16.72 -17.79 -16.09
C LEU A 467 -15.75 -18.27 -15.02
N LEU A 468 -14.45 -18.08 -15.27
CA LEU A 468 -13.39 -18.35 -14.31
C LEU A 468 -13.03 -17.06 -13.59
N LEU A 469 -13.17 -17.06 -12.26
CA LEU A 469 -12.73 -15.97 -11.39
C LEU A 469 -11.58 -16.47 -10.54
N LYS A 470 -10.46 -15.73 -10.56
CA LYS A 470 -9.24 -16.08 -9.83
C LYS A 470 -8.84 -14.95 -8.89
N ASN A 471 -8.89 -15.26 -7.59
CA ASN A 471 -8.41 -14.38 -6.54
C ASN A 471 -8.10 -15.19 -5.27
N ARG A 472 -7.12 -14.73 -4.47
CA ARG A 472 -6.79 -15.34 -3.18
C ARG A 472 -7.97 -15.37 -2.20
N ASP A 473 -8.90 -14.41 -2.30
CA ASP A 473 -10.04 -14.29 -1.38
C ASP A 473 -11.02 -15.48 -1.53
N PHE A 474 -10.96 -16.23 -2.65
CA PHE A 474 -11.73 -17.48 -2.84
C PHE A 474 -11.20 -18.67 -2.02
N ASP A 475 -10.15 -18.51 -1.22
CA ASP A 475 -9.80 -19.44 -0.16
C ASP A 475 -10.82 -19.34 1.01
N SER A 476 -11.59 -18.26 1.10
CA SER A 476 -12.68 -18.10 2.05
C SER A 476 -13.98 -18.70 1.50
N GLN A 477 -14.52 -19.71 2.18
CA GLN A 477 -15.80 -20.33 1.83
C GLN A 477 -16.92 -19.29 1.77
N LYS A 478 -16.91 -18.30 2.67
CA LYS A 478 -17.90 -17.21 2.71
C LYS A 478 -17.87 -16.35 1.46
N ILE A 479 -16.68 -16.02 0.94
CA ILE A 479 -16.55 -15.23 -0.30
C ILE A 479 -17.04 -16.06 -1.50
N VAL A 480 -16.75 -17.36 -1.52
CA VAL A 480 -17.26 -18.27 -2.53
C VAL A 480 -18.79 -18.27 -2.53
N GLU A 481 -19.41 -18.53 -1.37
CA GLU A 481 -20.88 -18.56 -1.21
C GLU A 481 -21.53 -17.22 -1.62
N ASN A 482 -20.98 -16.10 -1.14
CA ASN A 482 -21.48 -14.77 -1.50
C ASN A 482 -21.37 -14.51 -3.01
N THR A 483 -20.26 -14.92 -3.64
CA THR A 483 -20.08 -14.76 -5.10
C THR A 483 -21.09 -15.60 -5.85
N LEU A 484 -21.26 -16.87 -5.51
CA LEU A 484 -22.25 -17.75 -6.12
C LEU A 484 -23.67 -17.20 -5.97
N ALA A 485 -24.04 -16.74 -4.79
CA ALA A 485 -25.36 -16.15 -4.52
C ALA A 485 -25.62 -14.87 -5.34
N ARG A 486 -24.59 -14.04 -5.61
CA ARG A 486 -24.71 -12.85 -6.46
C ARG A 486 -25.06 -13.23 -7.91
N PHE A 487 -24.39 -14.22 -8.49
CA PHE A 487 -24.67 -14.72 -9.84
C PHE A 487 -26.01 -15.48 -9.92
N GLU A 488 -26.40 -16.19 -8.87
CA GLU A 488 -27.68 -16.90 -8.78
C GLU A 488 -28.87 -15.94 -8.87
N LYS A 489 -28.80 -14.72 -8.30
CA LYS A 489 -29.80 -13.67 -8.48
C LYS A 489 -30.09 -13.36 -9.96
N HIS A 490 -29.09 -13.56 -10.83
CA HIS A 490 -29.19 -13.41 -12.29
C HIS A 490 -29.42 -14.75 -13.01
N LYS A 491 -29.84 -15.80 -12.28
CA LYS A 491 -30.17 -17.14 -12.81
C LYS A 491 -28.97 -17.88 -13.43
N ILE A 492 -27.74 -17.52 -13.04
CA ILE A 492 -26.53 -18.26 -13.44
C ILE A 492 -26.27 -19.36 -12.42
N LYS A 493 -26.29 -20.60 -12.91
CA LYS A 493 -26.10 -21.80 -12.07
C LYS A 493 -24.63 -21.96 -11.68
N ASN A 494 -24.37 -22.47 -10.49
CA ASN A 494 -23.02 -22.60 -9.89
C ASN A 494 -22.01 -23.35 -10.79
N HIS A 495 -22.42 -24.37 -11.52
CA HIS A 495 -21.54 -25.13 -12.43
C HIS A 495 -21.01 -24.30 -13.61
N ARG A 496 -21.56 -23.11 -13.87
CA ARG A 496 -21.08 -22.14 -14.86
C ARG A 496 -19.93 -21.28 -14.35
N LEU A 497 -19.66 -21.31 -13.03
CA LEU A 497 -18.63 -20.52 -12.36
C LEU A 497 -17.48 -21.42 -11.91
N ILE A 498 -16.25 -21.00 -12.21
CA ILE A 498 -15.02 -21.66 -11.78
C ILE A 498 -14.30 -20.67 -10.86
N LEU A 499 -14.34 -20.89 -9.54
CA LEU A 499 -13.72 -20.02 -8.55
C LEU A 499 -12.40 -20.64 -8.10
N LYS A 500 -11.30 -19.88 -8.23
CA LYS A 500 -9.95 -20.34 -7.88
C LYS A 500 -9.31 -19.45 -6.82
N GLY A 501 -8.86 -20.03 -5.72
CA GLY A 501 -8.19 -19.40 -4.60
C GLY A 501 -6.73 -19.01 -4.91
N LYS A 502 -5.89 -18.89 -3.88
CA LYS A 502 -4.49 -18.44 -3.97
C LYS A 502 -3.65 -19.38 -4.87
N SER A 503 -2.74 -18.82 -5.64
CA SER A 503 -1.62 -19.55 -6.26
C SER A 503 -0.39 -19.44 -5.36
N GLN A 504 0.44 -20.48 -5.33
CA GLN A 504 1.65 -20.50 -4.51
C GLN A 504 2.78 -19.67 -5.16
N THR A 505 2.83 -19.70 -6.49
CA THR A 505 3.87 -19.03 -7.27
C THR A 505 3.25 -18.13 -8.34
N ARG A 506 4.03 -17.15 -8.83
CA ARG A 506 3.63 -16.31 -9.98
C ARG A 506 3.46 -17.16 -11.25
N LYS A 507 4.26 -18.20 -11.41
CA LYS A 507 4.13 -19.13 -12.55
C LYS A 507 2.77 -19.81 -12.56
N GLU A 508 2.35 -20.40 -11.43
CA GLU A 508 1.02 -20.99 -11.29
C GLU A 508 -0.11 -19.97 -11.56
N LEU A 509 0.05 -18.72 -11.10
CA LEU A 509 -0.91 -17.66 -11.40
C LEU A 509 -1.05 -17.44 -12.91
N LEU A 510 0.07 -17.35 -13.64
CA LEU A 510 0.07 -17.15 -15.08
C LEU A 510 -0.47 -18.38 -15.84
N GLU A 511 -0.23 -19.59 -15.37
CA GLU A 511 -0.76 -20.81 -15.98
C GLU A 511 -2.30 -20.86 -15.98
N ILE A 512 -2.98 -20.13 -15.07
CA ILE A 512 -4.45 -20.01 -15.05
C ILE A 512 -4.99 -19.42 -16.35
N TYR A 513 -4.28 -18.49 -16.98
CA TYR A 513 -4.69 -17.91 -18.27
C TYR A 513 -4.76 -18.95 -19.40
N ASN A 514 -4.15 -20.13 -19.23
CA ASN A 514 -4.30 -21.27 -20.15
C ASN A 514 -5.70 -21.94 -20.09
N GLU A 515 -6.55 -21.53 -19.16
CA GLU A 515 -7.92 -21.99 -19.03
C GLU A 515 -8.94 -20.94 -19.49
N ILE A 516 -8.49 -19.76 -19.93
CA ILE A 516 -9.31 -18.62 -20.33
C ILE A 516 -9.17 -18.40 -21.82
N ASP A 517 -10.30 -18.27 -22.52
CA ASP A 517 -10.35 -17.91 -23.95
C ASP A 517 -10.39 -16.40 -24.15
N ILE A 518 -11.21 -15.70 -23.37
CA ILE A 518 -11.40 -14.25 -23.40
C ILE A 518 -11.40 -13.73 -21.97
N ALA A 519 -10.57 -12.74 -21.67
CA ALA A 519 -10.58 -12.07 -20.37
C ALA A 519 -11.61 -10.92 -20.36
N LEU A 520 -12.31 -10.80 -19.24
CA LEU A 520 -13.24 -9.71 -18.95
C LEU A 520 -12.60 -8.76 -17.95
N ASP A 521 -12.32 -7.54 -18.40
CA ASP A 521 -11.71 -6.51 -17.57
C ASP A 521 -12.76 -5.88 -16.64
N PRO A 522 -12.54 -5.81 -15.33
CA PRO A 522 -13.47 -5.18 -14.40
C PRO A 522 -13.52 -3.66 -14.58
N PHE A 523 -14.58 -3.04 -14.05
CA PHE A 523 -14.78 -1.59 -14.07
C PHE A 523 -15.48 -1.12 -12.79
N PRO A 524 -15.30 0.12 -12.33
CA PRO A 524 -14.48 1.18 -12.94
C PRO A 524 -12.96 1.00 -12.71
N PHE A 525 -12.55 0.20 -11.73
CA PHE A 525 -11.14 -0.03 -11.43
C PHE A 525 -10.59 -1.21 -12.23
N GLN A 526 -10.10 -0.91 -13.42
CA GLN A 526 -9.63 -1.90 -14.39
C GLN A 526 -8.41 -2.69 -13.93
N GLY A 527 -8.20 -3.85 -14.58
CA GLY A 527 -7.07 -4.72 -14.36
C GLY A 527 -5.84 -4.24 -15.12
N HIS A 528 -4.93 -3.50 -14.49
CA HIS A 528 -3.72 -3.05 -15.16
C HIS A 528 -2.71 -4.19 -15.34
N THR A 529 -2.23 -4.75 -14.23
CA THR A 529 -1.29 -5.89 -14.21
C THR A 529 -1.93 -7.13 -14.84
N SER A 530 -3.15 -7.47 -14.45
CA SER A 530 -3.86 -8.64 -14.95
C SER A 530 -4.17 -8.56 -16.45
N THR A 531 -4.40 -7.36 -16.99
CA THR A 531 -4.54 -7.15 -18.43
C THR A 531 -3.22 -7.39 -19.16
N CYS A 532 -2.10 -6.85 -18.66
CA CYS A 532 -0.77 -7.13 -19.21
C CYS A 532 -0.40 -8.62 -19.13
N GLU A 533 -0.69 -9.30 -18.02
CA GLU A 533 -0.47 -10.73 -17.85
C GLU A 533 -1.34 -11.57 -18.79
N GLY A 534 -2.61 -11.18 -18.97
CA GLY A 534 -3.53 -11.81 -19.92
C GLY A 534 -3.00 -11.76 -21.34
N VAL A 535 -2.66 -10.58 -21.85
CA VAL A 535 -2.14 -10.43 -23.21
C VAL A 535 -0.78 -11.12 -23.39
N TRP A 536 0.09 -11.09 -22.37
CA TRP A 536 1.35 -11.83 -22.40
C TRP A 536 1.13 -13.36 -22.44
N MET A 537 0.02 -13.84 -21.85
CA MET A 537 -0.40 -15.25 -21.92
C MET A 537 -1.26 -15.58 -23.15
N GLY A 538 -1.35 -14.65 -24.11
CA GLY A 538 -2.09 -14.85 -25.36
C GLY A 538 -3.61 -14.79 -25.19
N VAL A 539 -4.11 -14.18 -24.12
CA VAL A 539 -5.55 -14.01 -23.85
C VAL A 539 -5.97 -12.59 -24.18
N PRO A 540 -6.85 -12.39 -25.19
CA PRO A 540 -7.40 -11.07 -25.47
C PRO A 540 -8.32 -10.60 -24.34
N VAL A 541 -8.33 -9.29 -24.08
CA VAL A 541 -9.05 -8.68 -22.97
C VAL A 541 -10.10 -7.71 -23.49
N ILE A 542 -11.37 -7.96 -23.21
CA ILE A 542 -12.45 -6.99 -23.46
C ILE A 542 -12.43 -5.99 -22.31
N THR A 543 -12.32 -4.71 -22.65
CA THR A 543 -12.33 -3.61 -21.67
C THR A 543 -13.43 -2.61 -22.01
N LEU A 544 -13.93 -1.91 -21.01
CA LEU A 544 -14.86 -0.81 -21.16
C LEU A 544 -14.11 0.53 -21.09
N LYS A 545 -14.35 1.43 -22.03
CA LYS A 545 -13.84 2.80 -21.98
C LYS A 545 -14.50 3.55 -20.84
N GLY A 546 -13.70 4.15 -19.99
CA GLY A 546 -14.15 4.89 -18.83
C GLY A 546 -14.08 6.41 -18.97
N ASP A 547 -14.16 7.08 -17.82
CA ASP A 547 -14.26 8.52 -17.69
C ASP A 547 -13.34 9.09 -16.62
N ARG A 548 -12.39 8.29 -16.11
CA ARG A 548 -11.43 8.68 -15.09
C ARG A 548 -10.18 7.80 -15.13
N PHE A 549 -9.10 8.26 -14.53
CA PHE A 549 -7.76 7.68 -14.64
C PHE A 549 -7.70 6.14 -14.56
N VAL A 550 -8.21 5.54 -13.46
CA VAL A 550 -8.17 4.08 -13.28
C VAL A 550 -9.06 3.32 -14.27
N PHE A 551 -10.02 4.00 -14.88
CA PHE A 551 -10.96 3.44 -15.83
C PHE A 551 -10.47 3.57 -17.29
N HIS A 552 -9.26 4.09 -17.52
CA HIS A 552 -8.61 4.18 -18.83
C HIS A 552 -7.51 3.14 -19.04
N SER A 553 -7.21 2.32 -18.03
CA SER A 553 -6.06 1.40 -18.09
C SER A 553 -6.19 0.38 -19.22
N GLY A 554 -7.33 -0.27 -19.34
CA GLY A 554 -7.58 -1.25 -20.39
C GLY A 554 -7.63 -0.61 -21.79
N GLU A 555 -8.25 0.57 -21.93
CA GLU A 555 -8.25 1.35 -23.17
C GLU A 555 -6.81 1.67 -23.60
N SER A 556 -5.99 2.16 -22.68
CA SER A 556 -4.59 2.51 -22.97
C SER A 556 -3.77 1.29 -23.40
N ILE A 557 -3.92 0.15 -22.72
CA ILE A 557 -3.21 -1.09 -23.07
C ILE A 557 -3.68 -1.59 -24.44
N ASN A 558 -4.97 -1.76 -24.66
CA ASN A 558 -5.52 -2.30 -25.92
C ASN A 558 -5.21 -1.40 -27.12
N THR A 559 -5.24 -0.07 -26.93
CA THR A 559 -4.85 0.87 -28.01
C THR A 559 -3.38 0.71 -28.38
N ASN A 560 -2.49 0.60 -27.41
CA ASN A 560 -1.05 0.41 -27.66
C ASN A 560 -0.71 -0.99 -28.20
N LEU A 561 -1.63 -1.94 -28.15
CA LEU A 561 -1.55 -3.27 -28.78
C LEU A 561 -2.22 -3.31 -30.17
N ASN A 562 -2.76 -2.20 -30.67
CA ASN A 562 -3.60 -2.13 -31.88
C ASN A 562 -4.85 -3.04 -31.80
N MET A 563 -5.37 -3.28 -30.59
CA MET A 563 -6.56 -4.09 -30.31
C MET A 563 -7.80 -3.22 -30.08
N HIS A 564 -8.04 -2.24 -30.95
CA HIS A 564 -9.14 -1.26 -30.80
C HIS A 564 -10.53 -1.92 -30.77
N ASP A 565 -10.72 -3.01 -31.49
CA ASP A 565 -12.00 -3.74 -31.51
C ASP A 565 -12.35 -4.37 -30.15
N TRP A 566 -11.39 -4.53 -29.25
CA TRP A 566 -11.55 -5.08 -27.90
C TRP A 566 -11.90 -4.03 -26.84
N ILE A 567 -12.08 -2.76 -27.27
CA ILE A 567 -12.50 -1.65 -26.42
C ILE A 567 -13.97 -1.39 -26.66
N ALA A 568 -14.81 -1.56 -25.65
CA ALA A 568 -16.23 -1.24 -25.68
C ALA A 568 -16.46 0.19 -25.17
N LYS A 569 -17.44 0.90 -25.72
CA LYS A 569 -17.80 2.27 -25.32
C LYS A 569 -19.01 2.30 -24.39
N THR A 570 -19.84 1.27 -24.42
CA THR A 570 -21.05 1.13 -23.58
C THR A 570 -21.15 -0.30 -23.02
N TYR A 571 -22.00 -0.50 -22.04
CA TYR A 571 -22.30 -1.82 -21.47
C TYR A 571 -22.86 -2.78 -22.52
N GLU A 572 -23.72 -2.27 -23.41
CA GLU A 572 -24.31 -3.05 -24.50
C GLU A 572 -23.24 -3.49 -25.51
N GLU A 573 -22.31 -2.59 -25.85
CA GLU A 573 -21.20 -2.90 -26.73
C GLU A 573 -20.25 -3.93 -26.08
N TYR A 574 -20.01 -3.83 -24.77
CA TYR A 574 -19.19 -4.80 -24.02
C TYR A 574 -19.79 -6.22 -24.13
N VAL A 575 -21.09 -6.36 -23.91
CA VAL A 575 -21.80 -7.65 -24.07
C VAL A 575 -21.77 -8.12 -25.51
N SER A 576 -22.06 -7.24 -26.49
CA SER A 576 -22.10 -7.62 -27.90
C SER A 576 -20.74 -8.06 -28.45
N LYS A 577 -19.66 -7.42 -28.01
CA LYS A 577 -18.27 -7.83 -28.33
C LYS A 577 -17.93 -9.18 -27.73
N ALA A 578 -18.31 -9.44 -26.47
CA ALA A 578 -18.10 -10.74 -25.83
C ALA A 578 -18.82 -11.87 -26.62
N ILE A 579 -20.07 -11.65 -27.04
CA ILE A 579 -20.84 -12.60 -27.86
C ILE A 579 -20.17 -12.78 -29.23
N LYS A 580 -19.87 -11.68 -29.93
CA LYS A 580 -19.26 -11.70 -31.26
C LYS A 580 -17.93 -12.48 -31.27
N PHE A 581 -17.02 -12.13 -30.39
CA PHE A 581 -15.69 -12.75 -30.39
C PHE A 581 -15.71 -14.20 -29.90
N SER A 582 -16.63 -14.55 -28.99
CA SER A 582 -16.79 -15.94 -28.54
C SER A 582 -17.28 -16.91 -29.62
N SER A 583 -17.91 -16.42 -30.68
CA SER A 583 -18.37 -17.25 -31.81
C SER A 583 -17.29 -17.48 -32.88
N ASP A 584 -16.17 -16.74 -32.84
CA ASP A 584 -15.09 -16.85 -33.83
C ASP A 584 -13.85 -17.57 -33.24
N ILE A 585 -13.91 -18.90 -33.24
CA ILE A 585 -12.86 -19.77 -32.68
C ILE A 585 -11.54 -19.65 -33.45
N ASP A 586 -11.62 -19.41 -34.78
CA ASP A 586 -10.41 -19.26 -35.60
C ASP A 586 -9.68 -17.96 -35.30
N LEU A 587 -10.40 -16.87 -35.13
CA LEU A 587 -9.85 -15.60 -34.69
C LEU A 587 -9.19 -15.74 -33.30
N LEU A 588 -9.88 -16.33 -32.34
CA LEU A 588 -9.35 -16.55 -30.99
C LEU A 588 -8.09 -17.45 -31.01
N SER A 589 -8.10 -18.52 -31.81
CA SER A 589 -6.93 -19.38 -32.00
C SER A 589 -5.74 -18.63 -32.61
N LYS A 590 -5.98 -17.78 -33.58
CA LYS A 590 -4.94 -16.92 -34.19
C LYS A 590 -4.37 -15.95 -33.16
N ILE A 591 -5.22 -15.21 -32.46
CA ILE A 591 -4.81 -14.28 -31.39
C ILE A 591 -4.00 -15.02 -30.33
N ARG A 592 -4.48 -16.15 -29.87
CA ARG A 592 -3.79 -16.99 -28.87
C ARG A 592 -2.34 -17.28 -29.22
N LYS A 593 -2.07 -17.54 -30.50
CA LYS A 593 -0.72 -17.88 -31.01
C LYS A 593 0.21 -16.67 -31.15
N THR A 594 -0.34 -15.50 -31.47
CA THR A 594 0.46 -14.32 -31.89
C THR A 594 0.49 -13.19 -30.88
N LEU A 595 -0.46 -13.14 -29.94
CA LEU A 595 -0.66 -11.97 -29.07
C LEU A 595 0.56 -11.68 -28.18
N ARG A 596 1.22 -12.71 -27.64
CA ARG A 596 2.45 -12.50 -26.83
C ARG A 596 3.54 -11.81 -27.64
N GLU A 597 3.77 -12.24 -28.88
CA GLU A 597 4.78 -11.64 -29.75
C GLU A 597 4.41 -10.19 -30.09
N THR A 598 3.15 -9.95 -30.46
CA THR A 598 2.62 -8.60 -30.69
C THR A 598 2.79 -7.72 -29.44
N ALA A 599 2.47 -8.26 -28.25
CA ALA A 599 2.61 -7.53 -26.99
C ALA A 599 4.06 -7.13 -26.72
N LEU A 600 5.00 -8.05 -26.87
CA LEU A 600 6.43 -7.80 -26.64
C LEU A 600 7.03 -6.73 -27.58
N GLN A 601 6.45 -6.55 -28.77
CA GLN A 601 6.84 -5.52 -29.74
C GLN A 601 6.11 -4.17 -29.52
N SER A 602 5.13 -4.15 -28.64
CA SER A 602 4.31 -2.96 -28.38
C SER A 602 4.93 -2.03 -27.34
N PRO A 603 4.53 -0.75 -27.28
CA PRO A 603 4.93 0.17 -26.22
C PRO A 603 4.70 -0.35 -24.80
N VAL A 604 3.73 -1.26 -24.62
CA VAL A 604 3.38 -1.84 -23.31
C VAL A 604 4.53 -2.64 -22.69
N PHE A 605 5.38 -3.26 -23.52
CA PHE A 605 6.49 -4.12 -23.08
C PHE A 605 7.88 -3.63 -23.56
N ASP A 606 7.95 -2.60 -24.42
CA ASP A 606 9.19 -2.05 -24.94
C ASP A 606 9.84 -1.09 -23.94
N SER A 607 10.58 -1.63 -22.97
CA SER A 607 11.24 -0.83 -21.93
C SER A 607 12.33 0.13 -22.44
N PRO A 608 13.15 -0.19 -23.47
CA PRO A 608 14.06 0.78 -24.07
C PRO A 608 13.36 2.00 -24.66
N ARG A 609 12.24 1.80 -25.37
CA ARG A 609 11.40 2.86 -25.95
C ARG A 609 10.76 3.71 -24.85
N PHE A 610 10.17 3.09 -23.85
CA PHE A 610 9.61 3.78 -22.70
C PHE A 610 10.65 4.64 -21.99
N ALA A 611 11.83 4.06 -21.66
CA ALA A 611 12.89 4.76 -20.96
C ALA A 611 13.51 5.91 -21.80
N LYS A 612 13.47 5.84 -23.13
CA LYS A 612 13.83 6.95 -24.01
C LYS A 612 12.89 8.14 -23.79
N HIS A 613 11.59 7.93 -23.88
CA HIS A 613 10.58 8.98 -23.68
C HIS A 613 10.63 9.54 -22.25
N PHE A 614 10.73 8.65 -21.26
CA PHE A 614 10.81 9.03 -19.85
C PHE A 614 12.08 9.86 -19.55
N SER A 615 13.22 9.50 -20.16
CA SER A 615 14.48 10.25 -20.02
C SER A 615 14.37 11.66 -20.61
N VAL A 616 13.80 11.79 -21.81
CA VAL A 616 13.60 13.10 -22.46
C VAL A 616 12.71 13.98 -21.57
N MET A 617 11.62 13.43 -21.07
CA MET A 617 10.70 14.11 -20.15
C MET A 617 11.43 14.65 -18.91
N LEU A 618 12.22 13.80 -18.22
CA LEU A 618 12.93 14.20 -16.99
C LEU A 618 13.94 15.35 -17.25
N TRP A 619 14.68 15.28 -18.34
CA TRP A 619 15.59 16.35 -18.72
C TRP A 619 14.87 17.62 -19.14
N ASP A 620 13.72 17.53 -19.80
CA ASP A 620 12.91 18.70 -20.17
C ASP A 620 12.27 19.36 -18.95
N MET A 621 11.83 18.59 -17.96
CA MET A 621 11.36 19.12 -16.67
C MET A 621 12.49 19.90 -15.99
N TRP A 622 13.70 19.34 -15.95
CA TRP A 622 14.87 20.00 -15.36
C TRP A 622 15.21 21.31 -16.06
N ARG A 623 15.30 21.29 -17.39
CA ARG A 623 15.56 22.52 -18.19
C ARG A 623 14.50 23.60 -17.97
N LYS A 624 13.22 23.22 -17.91
CA LYS A 624 12.12 24.16 -17.61
C LYS A 624 12.24 24.75 -16.20
N PHE A 625 12.62 23.94 -15.22
CA PHE A 625 12.85 24.39 -13.85
C PHE A 625 13.99 25.42 -13.80
N ILE A 626 15.16 25.12 -14.38
CA ILE A 626 16.31 26.01 -14.43
C ILE A 626 15.96 27.35 -15.11
N LYS A 627 15.29 27.29 -16.28
CA LYS A 627 14.86 28.52 -16.99
C LYS A 627 13.95 29.41 -16.14
N LYS A 628 13.05 28.80 -15.36
CA LYS A 628 12.16 29.54 -14.46
C LYS A 628 12.93 30.16 -13.29
N SER A 629 13.83 29.41 -12.66
CA SER A 629 14.64 29.86 -11.52
C SER A 629 15.57 31.02 -11.92
N THR A 630 16.23 30.94 -13.08
CA THR A 630 17.11 32.01 -13.58
C THR A 630 16.34 33.33 -13.85
N LYS A 631 15.09 33.24 -14.33
CA LYS A 631 14.25 34.44 -14.50
C LYS A 631 13.87 35.09 -13.17
N LEU A 632 13.64 34.29 -12.13
CA LEU A 632 13.32 34.81 -10.78
C LEU A 632 14.56 35.42 -10.08
N GLU A 633 15.77 34.93 -10.38
CA GLU A 633 17.02 35.50 -9.88
C GLU A 633 17.37 36.86 -10.55
N GLN A 634 16.77 37.18 -11.71
CA GLN A 634 16.98 38.42 -12.49
C GLN A 634 15.94 39.50 -12.19
N LEU A 635 14.89 39.18 -11.46
CA LEU A 635 13.86 40.10 -10.97
C LEU A 635 14.11 40.51 -9.51
#